data_0bc34a7acfbd5621d0b3f4a17ac8ae4a
#
_entry.id   0bc34a7acfbd5621d0b3f4a17ac8ae4a
#
_cell.length_a   1.000
_cell.length_b   1.000
_cell.length_c   1.000
_cell.angle_alpha   90.00
_cell.angle_beta   90.00
_cell.angle_gamma   90.00
#
_symmetry.space_group_name_H-M   'P 1'
#
loop_
_entity.id
_entity.type
_entity.pdbx_description
1 polymer ?
#
loop_
_entity_poly.entity_id
_entity_poly.type
_entity_poly.pdbx_seq_one_letter_code
_entity_poly.pdbx_strand_id
1 'polypeptide(L)'
;MASGGRLEDVYGATLERIKAQKGGRSRLGIDALMWVSNSERPLRTSELCHALGVKIGSTDLDVENVPTIRTLVGCSLGLITVEPSSSIVRPVHFTLQEYLSNNPSLFQSPHSMIAEVCLTYLNFRCVRELSPTLLSAPPIILFVEYASCYWGKHLGKEKTESATPLALLLLTGYEEHIASRLLLLYYYEYKDWEDPNSKRFMPEGFTGLHGAAFHGIGEIVAPLLATKEWNINERDNMGRTALSWAAARGHEDVVKQLLQLEDIDPSAADTEYGRTPLWRAAEHGYEGVVRMLLERVDINPNTADTQYGRTPLWRAAEHGHEGVVRMLLERADIDPNTADTQYGRTPLGCAVQRGHEGIVKLLLEREDINPNTEHSHYGQTPLWLAAERGHKGIVRMLLGRDGVNPNTADTEYGQTPLWWATEGGHEGIVKLLLEREDVNPNTADTEYGRTPLWWAAERGYEGIVKLLMEREDTDSDISDTKYGLTPLWLAAQHGPEGVARMLLERAGINPNTADTKYGRTPLWLATERGREGIVRMLLKREDINPNTADTEYDQTPLWWAAERGHKGIVKLLLEREDVNPNTADTEHGRTPLWWASERGHEGIIRMLLEREGINPNTTDTEYGRTPLWLAAERGHEGIVRMLLEREGINPNAVDTEYGRTPLWWAAERGHEGIVKLLLEREDINPNTADTECGRTPLWSATGRGREGMVRMLLEREGINPNAADTKCGRTPLWWAAERGYEEIVKLLLQREDIDPNIADTKYDRTPLWWAAERGYEGIVKLLLQRGDTNPNTADTLYGLTPLWCAVQRRHEEIVKLLLEREDIKLDTADTQYGQTPL
;
A
#
# COMPACT_ATOMS: atom_id res chain seq x y z
N MET A 1 3.49 4.81 41.16
CA MET A 1 3.13 5.99 41.97
C MET A 1 3.89 6.13 43.31
N ALA A 2 5.13 5.63 43.43
CA ALA A 2 5.91 5.70 44.68
C ALA A 2 7.27 6.38 44.51
N SER A 3 7.55 7.04 43.37
CA SER A 3 8.83 7.73 43.09
C SER A 3 8.71 9.27 43.00
N GLY A 4 7.49 9.81 42.97
CA GLY A 4 7.28 11.26 42.85
C GLY A 4 7.75 12.06 44.07
N GLY A 5 7.42 11.64 45.27
CA GLY A 5 7.72 12.41 46.49
C GLY A 5 9.21 12.60 46.78
N ARG A 6 10.10 11.68 46.37
CA ARG A 6 11.54 11.82 46.55
C ARG A 6 12.22 12.85 45.63
N LEU A 7 11.68 13.00 44.39
CA LEU A 7 12.24 13.98 43.43
C LEU A 7 11.82 15.42 43.78
N GLU A 8 10.59 15.62 44.22
CA GLU A 8 10.10 16.93 44.70
C GLU A 8 10.88 17.42 45.90
N ASP A 9 11.19 16.55 46.87
CA ASP A 9 12.04 16.88 48.04
C ASP A 9 13.45 17.28 47.59
N VAL A 10 14.01 16.61 46.56
CA VAL A 10 15.35 16.93 46.05
C VAL A 10 15.37 18.30 45.36
N TYR A 11 14.31 18.60 44.56
CA TYR A 11 14.23 19.91 43.93
C TYR A 11 14.02 21.03 44.96
N GLY A 12 13.13 20.84 45.94
CA GLY A 12 12.92 21.76 47.03
C GLY A 12 14.22 22.06 47.83
N ALA A 13 14.93 20.99 48.21
CA ALA A 13 16.21 21.12 48.89
C ALA A 13 17.28 21.84 48.05
N THR A 14 17.29 21.60 46.73
CA THR A 14 18.27 22.28 45.84
C THR A 14 17.89 23.75 45.65
N LEU A 15 16.62 24.10 45.54
CA LEU A 15 16.15 25.49 45.51
C LEU A 15 16.51 26.25 46.78
N GLU A 16 16.33 25.66 47.96
CA GLU A 16 16.75 26.28 49.23
C GLU A 16 18.27 26.50 49.26
N ARG A 17 19.07 25.57 48.69
CA ARG A 17 20.53 25.79 48.54
C ARG A 17 20.85 26.92 47.56
N ILE A 18 20.07 27.08 46.48
CA ILE A 18 20.22 28.22 45.57
C ILE A 18 19.92 29.53 46.28
N LYS A 19 18.80 29.58 47.04
CA LYS A 19 18.42 30.76 47.85
C LYS A 19 19.47 31.13 48.94
N ALA A 20 20.16 30.14 49.48
CA ALA A 20 21.18 30.32 50.48
C ALA A 20 22.54 30.78 49.94
N GLN A 21 22.75 30.88 48.63
CA GLN A 21 24.01 31.37 48.04
C GLN A 21 24.25 32.85 48.42
N LYS A 22 25.51 33.21 48.65
CA LYS A 22 25.91 34.60 49.03
C LYS A 22 25.95 35.52 47.82
N GLY A 23 25.64 36.79 48.05
CA GLY A 23 25.69 37.86 47.06
C GLY A 23 24.64 37.71 45.96
N GLY A 24 24.91 38.21 44.75
CA GLY A 24 23.96 38.18 43.64
C GLY A 24 23.71 36.80 43.03
N ARG A 25 24.43 35.72 43.45
CA ARG A 25 24.28 34.39 42.93
C ARG A 25 22.93 33.73 43.21
N SER A 26 22.37 33.95 44.39
CA SER A 26 21.04 33.44 44.75
C SER A 26 19.97 33.99 43.82
N ARG A 27 19.91 35.31 43.65
CA ARG A 27 18.98 35.98 42.75
C ARG A 27 19.17 35.51 41.32
N LEU A 28 20.40 35.46 40.79
CA LEU A 28 20.71 35.07 39.44
C LEU A 28 20.26 33.60 39.13
N GLY A 29 20.46 32.70 40.13
CA GLY A 29 20.03 31.30 39.99
C GLY A 29 18.50 31.15 39.95
N ILE A 30 17.77 31.90 40.79
CA ILE A 30 16.30 31.91 40.82
C ILE A 30 15.73 32.54 39.54
N ASP A 31 16.28 33.71 39.14
CA ASP A 31 15.83 34.39 37.91
C ASP A 31 16.09 33.53 36.67
N ALA A 32 17.23 32.82 36.60
CA ALA A 32 17.47 31.88 35.48
C ALA A 32 16.45 30.74 35.43
N LEU A 33 16.09 30.16 36.58
CA LEU A 33 15.03 29.12 36.62
C LEU A 33 13.66 29.70 36.26
N MET A 34 13.34 30.92 36.73
CA MET A 34 12.11 31.62 36.39
C MET A 34 12.00 31.81 34.86
N TRP A 35 13.07 32.30 34.23
CA TRP A 35 13.10 32.47 32.77
C TRP A 35 12.95 31.15 32.03
N VAL A 36 13.68 30.09 32.38
CA VAL A 36 13.65 28.79 31.72
C VAL A 36 12.26 28.12 31.86
N SER A 37 11.58 28.34 33.01
CA SER A 37 10.25 27.72 33.24
C SER A 37 9.07 28.49 32.66
N ASN A 38 9.18 29.81 32.46
CA ASN A 38 8.06 30.68 32.09
C ASN A 38 8.21 31.31 30.69
N SER A 39 9.30 31.05 29.97
CA SER A 39 9.46 31.53 28.59
C SER A 39 8.49 30.84 27.63
N GLU A 40 8.00 31.58 26.64
CA GLU A 40 7.06 31.08 25.59
C GLU A 40 7.72 30.07 24.63
N ARG A 41 9.03 30.10 24.51
CA ARG A 41 9.86 29.08 23.85
C ARG A 41 11.17 28.91 24.61
N PRO A 42 11.86 27.78 24.45
CA PRO A 42 13.20 27.61 24.98
C PRO A 42 14.14 28.71 24.48
N LEU A 43 14.92 29.31 25.43
CA LEU A 43 15.84 30.39 25.12
C LEU A 43 17.22 29.85 24.73
N ARG A 44 17.87 30.53 23.77
CA ARG A 44 19.29 30.30 23.50
C ARG A 44 20.15 30.87 24.69
N THR A 45 21.33 30.33 24.85
CA THR A 45 22.27 30.80 25.92
C THR A 45 22.47 32.30 25.90
N SER A 46 22.65 32.87 24.72
CA SER A 46 22.82 34.29 24.49
C SER A 46 21.59 35.13 24.86
N GLU A 47 20.39 34.64 24.51
CA GLU A 47 19.12 35.31 24.84
C GLU A 47 18.91 35.35 26.36
N LEU A 48 19.13 34.25 27.07
CA LEU A 48 18.98 34.18 28.52
C LEU A 48 20.00 35.07 29.23
N CYS A 49 21.26 35.08 28.78
CA CYS A 49 22.28 35.94 29.35
C CYS A 49 21.95 37.45 29.22
N HIS A 50 21.48 37.84 28.02
CA HIS A 50 21.07 39.23 27.79
C HIS A 50 19.83 39.60 28.63
N ALA A 51 18.79 38.73 28.65
CA ALA A 51 17.60 38.95 29.46
C ALA A 51 17.93 39.20 30.94
N LEU A 52 18.84 38.38 31.49
CA LEU A 52 19.29 38.51 32.90
C LEU A 52 20.27 39.66 33.14
N GLY A 53 20.84 40.27 32.11
CA GLY A 53 21.66 41.46 32.17
C GLY A 53 20.87 42.76 32.15
N VAL A 54 19.56 42.72 31.82
CA VAL A 54 18.69 43.91 31.79
C VAL A 54 18.40 44.42 33.18
N LYS A 55 18.66 45.67 33.40
CA LYS A 55 18.21 46.40 34.59
C LYS A 55 16.98 47.24 34.23
N ILE A 56 15.84 46.89 34.82
CA ILE A 56 14.58 47.59 34.57
C ILE A 56 14.74 49.09 34.79
N GLY A 57 14.30 49.91 33.84
CA GLY A 57 14.39 51.37 33.87
C GLY A 57 15.73 51.94 33.41
N SER A 58 16.69 51.09 32.93
CA SER A 58 17.93 51.60 32.31
C SER A 58 17.68 51.99 30.85
N THR A 59 18.52 52.86 30.31
CA THR A 59 18.45 53.37 28.93
C THR A 59 19.25 52.55 27.93
N ASP A 60 20.21 51.77 28.40
CA ASP A 60 21.00 50.87 27.57
C ASP A 60 21.45 49.61 28.35
N LEU A 61 21.92 48.60 27.63
CA LEU A 61 22.46 47.37 28.20
C LEU A 61 23.88 47.61 28.72
N ASP A 62 24.06 47.41 30.00
CA ASP A 62 25.40 47.38 30.61
C ASP A 62 25.99 45.97 30.38
N VAL A 63 26.95 45.88 29.46
CA VAL A 63 27.60 44.62 29.05
C VAL A 63 28.35 43.96 30.23
N GLU A 64 28.82 44.73 31.22
CA GLU A 64 29.48 44.19 32.41
C GLU A 64 28.52 43.43 33.33
N ASN A 65 27.20 43.73 33.24
CA ASN A 65 26.17 43.07 34.02
C ASN A 65 25.62 41.82 33.33
N VAL A 66 25.99 41.55 32.07
CA VAL A 66 25.54 40.37 31.34
C VAL A 66 26.25 39.11 31.86
N PRO A 67 25.54 38.19 32.52
CA PRO A 67 26.17 37.01 33.12
C PRO A 67 26.61 36.04 32.00
N THR A 68 27.70 35.30 32.26
CA THR A 68 28.08 34.20 31.38
C THR A 68 27.22 32.97 31.62
N ILE A 69 27.02 32.16 30.61
CA ILE A 69 26.24 30.90 30.75
C ILE A 69 26.84 29.95 31.80
N ARG A 70 28.17 29.94 31.96
CA ARG A 70 28.84 29.18 33.03
C ARG A 70 28.44 29.65 34.42
N THR A 71 28.30 30.95 34.59
CA THR A 71 27.82 31.56 35.85
C THR A 71 26.38 31.14 36.14
N LEU A 72 25.48 31.14 35.11
CA LEU A 72 24.07 30.75 35.24
C LEU A 72 23.92 29.29 35.63
N VAL A 73 24.60 28.37 34.92
CA VAL A 73 24.62 26.95 35.26
C VAL A 73 25.17 26.71 36.67
N GLY A 74 26.23 27.41 37.02
CA GLY A 74 26.81 27.32 38.38
C GLY A 74 25.89 27.85 39.48
N CYS A 75 25.15 28.94 39.24
CA CYS A 75 24.20 29.52 40.19
C CYS A 75 22.92 28.67 40.35
N SER A 76 22.50 27.97 39.30
CA SER A 76 21.36 27.07 39.33
C SER A 76 21.68 25.68 39.89
N LEU A 77 22.90 25.43 40.34
CA LEU A 77 23.38 24.17 40.94
C LEU A 77 23.03 22.93 40.11
N GLY A 78 23.08 23.03 38.78
CA GLY A 78 22.83 21.96 37.85
C GLY A 78 21.33 21.69 37.53
N LEU A 79 20.43 22.56 37.97
CA LEU A 79 19.01 22.45 37.61
C LEU A 79 18.72 22.88 36.15
N ILE A 80 19.61 23.65 35.52
CA ILE A 80 19.56 23.99 34.11
C ILE A 80 20.73 23.36 33.35
N THR A 81 20.51 23.00 32.10
CA THR A 81 21.51 22.43 31.21
C THR A 81 21.48 23.17 29.87
N VAL A 82 22.58 23.05 29.13
CA VAL A 82 22.71 23.64 27.80
C VAL A 82 22.88 22.49 26.81
N GLU A 83 22.04 22.47 25.81
CA GLU A 83 22.14 21.51 24.69
C GLU A 83 23.32 21.92 23.78
N PRO A 84 24.37 21.09 23.63
CA PRO A 84 25.58 21.51 22.92
C PRO A 84 25.36 21.85 21.43
N SER A 85 24.43 21.18 20.75
CA SER A 85 24.18 21.36 19.31
C SER A 85 23.38 22.61 18.96
N SER A 86 22.45 23.02 19.82
CA SER A 86 21.51 24.12 19.57
C SER A 86 21.78 25.34 20.42
N SER A 87 22.67 25.25 21.42
CA SER A 87 22.90 26.28 22.44
C SER A 87 21.61 26.67 23.20
N ILE A 88 20.61 25.80 23.26
CA ILE A 88 19.36 26.01 23.96
C ILE A 88 19.53 25.66 25.44
N VAL A 89 18.96 26.51 26.32
CA VAL A 89 18.93 26.30 27.77
C VAL A 89 17.61 25.59 28.13
N ARG A 90 17.74 24.51 28.89
CA ARG A 90 16.59 23.68 29.30
C ARG A 90 16.70 23.31 30.80
N PRO A 91 15.57 22.98 31.46
CA PRO A 91 15.62 22.26 32.73
C PRO A 91 16.40 20.96 32.57
N VAL A 92 17.14 20.55 33.60
CA VAL A 92 17.92 19.29 33.58
C VAL A 92 17.07 18.07 33.31
N HIS A 93 15.79 18.11 33.67
CA HIS A 93 14.80 17.06 33.41
C HIS A 93 13.41 17.64 33.33
N PHE A 94 12.49 17.04 32.60
CA PHE A 94 11.10 17.50 32.41
C PHE A 94 10.31 17.55 33.73
N THR A 95 10.63 16.67 34.72
CA THR A 95 9.98 16.68 36.03
C THR A 95 10.32 17.92 36.85
N LEU A 96 11.45 18.60 36.55
CA LEU A 96 11.75 19.91 37.16
C LEU A 96 10.79 20.98 36.61
N GLN A 97 10.52 20.94 35.30
CA GLN A 97 9.55 21.85 34.69
C GLN A 97 8.17 21.66 35.30
N GLU A 98 7.75 20.43 35.47
CA GLU A 98 6.48 20.05 36.11
C GLU A 98 6.44 20.53 37.57
N TYR A 99 7.52 20.31 38.32
CA TYR A 99 7.67 20.79 39.72
C TYR A 99 7.56 22.31 39.80
N LEU A 100 8.26 23.05 38.93
CA LEU A 100 8.22 24.52 38.94
C LEU A 100 6.84 25.07 38.55
N SER A 101 6.16 24.41 37.58
CA SER A 101 4.79 24.76 37.15
C SER A 101 3.75 24.51 38.26
N ASN A 102 3.93 23.45 39.06
CA ASN A 102 3.04 23.12 40.19
C ASN A 102 3.32 23.98 41.46
N ASN A 103 4.40 24.73 41.46
CA ASN A 103 4.76 25.61 42.62
C ASN A 103 4.90 27.06 42.16
N PRO A 104 3.86 27.73 41.67
CA PRO A 104 3.93 29.07 41.10
C PRO A 104 4.38 30.13 42.14
N SER A 105 4.17 29.88 43.44
CA SER A 105 4.62 30.77 44.52
C SER A 105 6.14 30.91 44.66
N LEU A 106 6.93 30.10 43.96
CA LEU A 106 8.39 30.20 43.90
C LEU A 106 8.89 31.51 43.26
N PHE A 107 8.08 32.04 42.33
CA PHE A 107 8.39 33.26 41.59
C PHE A 107 7.29 34.29 41.80
N GLN A 108 7.70 35.52 42.12
CA GLN A 108 6.75 36.64 42.22
C GLN A 108 6.50 37.23 40.85
N SER A 109 5.23 37.14 40.36
CA SER A 109 4.84 37.73 39.08
C SER A 109 5.80 37.48 37.92
N PRO A 110 6.11 36.22 37.57
CA PRO A 110 7.14 35.89 36.59
C PRO A 110 6.88 36.49 35.22
N HIS A 111 5.63 36.45 34.74
CA HIS A 111 5.30 37.00 33.44
C HIS A 111 5.36 38.53 33.40
N SER A 112 4.98 39.20 34.49
CA SER A 112 5.15 40.66 34.65
C SER A 112 6.61 41.07 34.55
N MET A 113 7.48 40.36 35.29
CA MET A 113 8.94 40.61 35.26
C MET A 113 9.53 40.38 33.87
N ILE A 114 9.14 39.28 33.20
CA ILE A 114 9.58 38.99 31.83
C ILE A 114 9.11 40.08 30.86
N ALA A 115 7.88 40.54 30.96
CA ALA A 115 7.34 41.62 30.14
C ALA A 115 8.11 42.93 30.33
N GLU A 116 8.35 43.32 31.58
CA GLU A 116 9.14 44.54 31.91
C GLU A 116 10.56 44.46 31.37
N VAL A 117 11.23 43.31 31.52
CA VAL A 117 12.58 43.10 30.95
C VAL A 117 12.54 43.19 29.43
N CYS A 118 11.59 42.53 28.76
CA CYS A 118 11.44 42.62 27.30
C CYS A 118 11.20 44.08 26.85
N LEU A 119 10.25 44.78 27.47
CA LEU A 119 9.93 46.17 27.15
C LEU A 119 11.11 47.11 27.43
N THR A 120 11.83 46.95 28.55
CA THR A 120 13.02 47.73 28.83
C THR A 120 14.09 47.53 27.79
N TYR A 121 14.34 46.26 27.37
CA TYR A 121 15.30 45.91 26.35
C TYR A 121 14.95 46.51 24.98
N LEU A 122 13.67 46.44 24.58
CA LEU A 122 13.19 47.03 23.33
C LEU A 122 13.32 48.56 23.34
N ASN A 123 13.20 49.22 24.49
CA ASN A 123 13.36 50.67 24.65
C ASN A 123 14.82 51.12 24.82
N PHE A 124 15.80 50.23 24.81
CA PHE A 124 17.22 50.63 24.80
C PHE A 124 17.52 51.46 23.55
N ARG A 125 18.38 52.46 23.74
CA ARG A 125 18.79 53.38 22.68
C ARG A 125 19.38 52.62 21.49
N CYS A 126 20.25 51.63 21.75
CA CYS A 126 20.88 50.80 20.72
C CYS A 126 19.89 49.94 19.96
N VAL A 127 18.72 49.61 20.51
CA VAL A 127 17.65 48.86 19.84
C VAL A 127 16.73 49.80 19.07
N ARG A 128 16.37 50.95 19.63
CA ARG A 128 15.48 51.93 18.99
C ARG A 128 16.10 52.59 17.76
N GLU A 129 17.43 52.69 17.69
CA GLU A 129 18.19 53.22 16.57
C GLU A 129 18.34 52.21 15.39
N LEU A 130 17.90 50.95 15.57
CA LEU A 130 17.94 49.96 14.50
C LEU A 130 16.88 50.23 13.42
N SER A 131 17.30 50.10 12.16
CA SER A 131 16.40 50.22 11.04
C SER A 131 15.31 49.13 11.06
N PRO A 132 14.04 49.49 10.92
CA PRO A 132 12.96 48.52 10.85
C PRO A 132 13.01 47.68 9.55
N THR A 133 13.86 48.05 8.57
CA THR A 133 14.04 47.27 7.33
C THR A 133 14.98 46.09 7.49
N LEU A 134 15.62 45.89 8.63
CA LEU A 134 16.49 44.75 8.91
C LEU A 134 15.67 43.45 8.92
N LEU A 135 16.18 42.45 8.20
CA LEU A 135 15.56 41.09 8.10
C LEU A 135 15.85 40.24 9.34
N SER A 136 16.98 40.51 10.02
CA SER A 136 17.38 39.79 11.23
C SER A 136 18.08 40.73 12.21
N ALA A 137 18.01 40.40 13.50
CA ALA A 137 18.70 41.16 14.54
C ALA A 137 20.23 41.09 14.35
N PRO A 138 20.96 42.21 14.55
CA PRO A 138 22.40 42.21 14.55
C PRO A 138 22.97 41.26 15.63
N PRO A 139 24.12 40.62 15.39
CA PRO A 139 24.72 39.65 16.32
C PRO A 139 25.01 40.18 17.72
N ILE A 140 24.99 41.49 17.92
CA ILE A 140 25.25 42.14 19.21
C ILE A 140 23.99 42.30 20.08
N ILE A 141 22.79 42.16 19.47
CA ILE A 141 21.48 42.37 20.13
C ILE A 141 20.70 41.05 20.16
N LEU A 142 21.19 40.12 20.97
CA LEU A 142 20.81 38.70 20.94
C LEU A 142 19.44 38.41 21.57
N PHE A 143 18.80 39.36 22.26
CA PHE A 143 17.51 39.13 22.90
C PHE A 143 16.34 39.83 22.19
N VAL A 144 16.61 40.64 21.15
CA VAL A 144 15.57 41.49 20.50
C VAL A 144 14.47 40.67 19.82
N GLU A 145 14.79 39.51 19.22
CA GLU A 145 13.80 38.65 18.59
C GLU A 145 12.78 38.10 19.57
N TYR A 146 13.27 37.54 20.69
CA TYR A 146 12.38 37.05 21.74
C TYR A 146 11.53 38.19 22.34
N ALA A 147 12.16 39.27 22.68
CA ALA A 147 11.49 40.42 23.28
C ALA A 147 10.39 40.96 22.34
N SER A 148 10.68 41.15 21.06
CA SER A 148 9.72 41.65 20.06
C SER A 148 8.48 40.78 19.91
N CYS A 149 8.64 39.44 19.94
CA CYS A 149 7.55 38.51 19.68
C CYS A 149 6.69 38.20 20.91
N TYR A 150 7.25 38.28 22.11
CA TYR A 150 6.60 37.70 23.30
C TYR A 150 6.28 38.66 24.43
N TRP A 151 6.75 39.89 24.41
CA TRP A 151 6.46 40.84 25.49
C TRP A 151 4.97 41.00 25.79
N GLY A 152 4.14 41.12 24.70
CA GLY A 152 2.71 41.26 24.84
C GLY A 152 1.99 40.04 25.40
N LYS A 153 2.47 38.83 25.02
CA LYS A 153 1.93 37.59 25.61
C LYS A 153 2.17 37.48 27.11
N HIS A 154 3.37 37.89 27.56
CA HIS A 154 3.69 37.92 28.99
C HIS A 154 2.86 38.98 29.73
N LEU A 155 2.73 40.16 29.14
CA LEU A 155 1.91 41.23 29.72
C LEU A 155 0.40 40.83 29.80
N GLY A 156 -0.10 40.07 28.83
CA GLY A 156 -1.44 39.56 28.85
C GLY A 156 -1.72 38.50 29.95
N LYS A 157 -0.68 37.75 30.36
CA LYS A 157 -0.81 36.73 31.42
C LYS A 157 -0.78 37.34 32.83
N GLU A 158 0.03 38.36 33.05
CA GLU A 158 0.14 39.06 34.33
C GLU A 158 0.24 40.56 34.08
N LYS A 159 -0.73 41.29 34.56
CA LYS A 159 -0.80 42.73 34.42
C LYS A 159 0.02 43.45 35.50
N THR A 160 0.68 44.49 35.09
CA THR A 160 1.49 45.32 36.01
C THR A 160 1.43 46.79 35.58
N GLU A 161 1.23 47.67 36.53
CA GLU A 161 1.22 49.14 36.32
C GLU A 161 2.58 49.66 35.83
N SER A 162 3.69 48.98 36.16
CA SER A 162 5.05 49.41 35.80
C SER A 162 5.40 49.13 34.32
N ALA A 163 4.75 48.15 33.66
CA ALA A 163 4.98 47.82 32.24
C ALA A 163 4.27 48.82 31.31
N THR A 164 3.14 49.43 31.75
CA THR A 164 2.34 50.30 30.90
C THR A 164 3.11 51.49 30.32
N PRO A 165 3.91 52.25 31.10
CA PRO A 165 4.72 53.35 30.55
C PRO A 165 5.76 52.89 29.53
N LEU A 166 6.38 51.71 29.74
CA LEU A 166 7.36 51.12 28.84
C LEU A 166 6.73 50.68 27.54
N ALA A 167 5.52 50.07 27.60
CA ALA A 167 4.76 49.68 26.41
C ALA A 167 4.26 50.88 25.61
N LEU A 168 3.79 51.96 26.27
CA LEU A 168 3.43 53.23 25.64
C LEU A 168 4.62 53.86 24.90
N LEU A 169 5.79 53.87 25.53
CA LEU A 169 7.01 54.40 24.93
C LEU A 169 7.39 53.63 23.65
N LEU A 170 7.29 52.31 23.67
CA LEU A 170 7.55 51.46 22.52
C LEU A 170 6.49 51.70 21.42
N LEU A 171 5.21 51.67 21.75
CA LEU A 171 4.10 51.72 20.80
C LEU A 171 3.93 53.10 20.15
N THR A 172 4.33 54.18 20.80
CA THR A 172 4.21 55.52 20.23
C THR A 172 5.02 55.69 18.91
N GLY A 173 6.14 54.96 18.78
CA GLY A 173 6.98 54.95 17.56
C GLY A 173 7.10 53.55 16.93
N TYR A 174 6.08 52.66 17.08
CA TYR A 174 6.19 51.26 16.76
C TYR A 174 6.42 50.95 15.27
N GLU A 175 5.85 51.78 14.37
CA GLU A 175 6.02 51.69 12.93
C GLU A 175 7.47 51.80 12.47
N GLU A 176 8.24 52.67 13.14
CA GLU A 176 9.66 52.87 12.84
C GLU A 176 10.58 51.97 13.69
N HIS A 177 10.02 51.10 14.53
CA HIS A 177 10.77 50.24 15.45
C HIS A 177 11.01 48.85 14.85
N ILE A 178 12.25 48.31 15.01
CA ILE A 178 12.62 46.94 14.56
C ILE A 178 11.68 45.86 15.12
N ALA A 179 11.11 46.07 16.31
CA ALA A 179 10.21 45.11 16.95
C ALA A 179 8.95 44.85 16.13
N SER A 180 8.40 45.87 15.42
CA SER A 180 7.23 45.67 14.52
C SER A 180 7.55 44.74 13.38
N ARG A 181 8.73 44.94 12.76
CA ARG A 181 9.24 44.09 11.68
C ARG A 181 9.46 42.66 12.13
N LEU A 182 10.14 42.46 13.27
CA LEU A 182 10.39 41.10 13.77
C LEU A 182 9.12 40.38 14.18
N LEU A 183 8.14 41.11 14.72
CA LEU A 183 6.84 40.55 15.04
C LEU A 183 6.09 40.07 13.79
N LEU A 184 6.10 40.87 12.71
CA LEU A 184 5.48 40.50 11.43
C LEU A 184 6.19 39.30 10.78
N LEU A 185 7.54 39.28 10.77
CA LEU A 185 8.32 38.13 10.31
C LEU A 185 7.95 36.87 11.08
N TYR A 186 7.90 36.94 12.40
CA TYR A 186 7.49 35.80 13.24
C TYR A 186 6.07 35.31 12.93
N TYR A 187 5.11 36.22 12.72
CA TYR A 187 3.72 35.87 12.45
C TYR A 187 3.55 35.13 11.11
N TYR A 188 4.24 35.58 10.07
CA TYR A 188 4.12 35.02 8.73
C TYR A 188 5.04 33.80 8.48
N GLU A 189 6.22 33.74 9.10
CA GLU A 189 7.15 32.62 8.95
C GLU A 189 6.56 31.28 9.40
N TYR A 190 5.58 31.31 10.26
CA TYR A 190 4.84 30.12 10.71
C TYR A 190 3.72 29.67 9.76
N LYS A 191 3.33 30.45 8.78
CA LYS A 191 2.15 30.18 7.93
C LYS A 191 2.43 29.98 6.45
N ASP A 192 3.39 30.68 5.86
CA ASP A 192 3.66 30.63 4.41
C ASP A 192 5.15 30.79 4.10
N TRP A 193 5.73 29.86 3.38
CA TRP A 193 7.11 29.86 2.88
C TRP A 193 7.31 30.82 1.68
N GLU A 194 6.94 32.07 1.82
CA GLU A 194 7.19 33.06 0.77
C GLU A 194 8.44 33.91 1.07
N ASP A 195 8.98 34.54 0.03
CA ASP A 195 10.17 35.38 0.05
C ASP A 195 10.19 36.35 1.28
N PRO A 196 11.22 36.28 2.14
CA PRO A 196 11.36 37.20 3.28
C PRO A 196 11.39 38.66 2.92
N ASN A 197 11.62 38.98 1.65
CA ASN A 197 11.57 40.35 1.12
C ASN A 197 10.19 40.78 0.67
N SER A 198 9.17 39.94 0.82
CA SER A 198 7.81 40.29 0.43
C SER A 198 7.30 41.51 1.19
N LYS A 199 6.40 42.27 0.55
CA LYS A 199 5.78 43.46 1.19
C LYS A 199 5.05 43.12 2.51
N ARG A 200 4.64 41.86 2.70
CA ARG A 200 3.97 41.39 3.91
C ARG A 200 4.77 41.62 5.20
N PHE A 201 6.11 41.64 5.10
CA PHE A 201 7.00 41.78 6.25
C PHE A 201 7.42 43.23 6.49
N MET A 202 6.96 44.17 5.69
CA MET A 202 7.25 45.58 5.88
C MET A 202 6.31 46.19 6.95
N PRO A 203 6.83 46.95 7.90
CA PRO A 203 6.01 47.53 8.96
C PRO A 203 5.29 48.84 8.55
N GLU A 204 5.31 49.17 7.27
CA GLU A 204 4.63 50.39 6.79
C GLU A 204 3.16 50.36 7.18
N GLY A 205 2.66 51.37 7.86
CA GLY A 205 1.31 51.51 8.40
C GLY A 205 1.03 50.61 9.60
N PHE A 206 1.96 49.73 10.02
CA PHE A 206 1.79 48.92 11.22
C PHE A 206 2.10 49.75 12.49
N THR A 207 1.19 50.58 12.87
CA THR A 207 1.31 51.54 13.97
C THR A 207 1.24 50.89 15.35
N GLY A 208 1.41 51.67 16.41
CA GLY A 208 1.26 51.22 17.77
C GLY A 208 -0.12 50.70 18.13
N LEU A 209 -1.18 51.20 17.48
CA LEU A 209 -2.52 50.64 17.62
C LEU A 209 -2.61 49.23 17.05
N HIS A 210 -1.96 48.95 15.94
CA HIS A 210 -1.84 47.61 15.41
C HIS A 210 -1.07 46.68 16.39
N GLY A 211 0.02 47.19 16.97
CA GLY A 211 0.78 46.44 17.96
C GLY A 211 -0.02 46.13 19.23
N ALA A 212 -0.76 47.09 19.76
CA ALA A 212 -1.65 46.92 20.92
C ALA A 212 -2.77 45.89 20.60
N ALA A 213 -3.35 46.01 19.38
CA ALA A 213 -4.40 45.12 18.88
C ALA A 213 -3.86 43.68 18.64
N PHE A 214 -2.67 43.56 18.09
CA PHE A 214 -2.01 42.24 17.87
C PHE A 214 -1.75 41.53 19.20
N HIS A 215 -1.28 42.24 20.24
CA HIS A 215 -0.96 41.67 21.52
C HIS A 215 -2.13 41.57 22.49
N GLY A 216 -3.28 42.16 22.17
CA GLY A 216 -4.49 42.10 23.00
C GLY A 216 -4.42 42.93 24.29
N ILE A 217 -3.70 44.06 24.26
CA ILE A 217 -3.46 44.86 25.45
C ILE A 217 -4.47 46.01 25.50
N GLY A 218 -5.72 45.70 25.87
CA GLY A 218 -6.78 46.69 25.93
C GLY A 218 -6.50 47.89 26.84
N GLU A 219 -5.84 47.71 27.98
CA GLU A 219 -5.54 48.78 28.94
C GLU A 219 -4.63 49.87 28.37
N ILE A 220 -3.89 49.54 27.28
CA ILE A 220 -2.98 50.50 26.65
C ILE A 220 -3.68 51.29 25.53
N VAL A 221 -4.80 50.80 24.99
CA VAL A 221 -5.46 51.46 23.84
C VAL A 221 -5.88 52.92 24.20
N ALA A 222 -6.59 53.14 25.28
CA ALA A 222 -7.03 54.46 25.69
C ALA A 222 -5.86 55.42 26.05
N PRO A 223 -4.83 55.00 26.87
CA PRO A 223 -3.62 55.81 27.06
C PRO A 223 -2.86 56.08 25.80
N LEU A 224 -2.78 55.12 24.87
CA LEU A 224 -2.06 55.29 23.62
C LEU A 224 -2.76 56.31 22.71
N LEU A 225 -4.10 56.26 22.61
CA LEU A 225 -4.88 57.24 21.86
C LEU A 225 -4.70 58.67 22.43
N ALA A 226 -4.41 58.84 23.71
CA ALA A 226 -4.17 60.15 24.31
C ALA A 226 -2.77 60.71 24.01
N THR A 227 -1.84 59.93 23.45
CA THR A 227 -0.44 60.41 23.21
C THR A 227 -0.30 61.32 22.01
N LYS A 228 -1.09 61.14 20.97
CA LYS A 228 -1.13 61.96 19.72
C LYS A 228 -2.45 61.73 18.99
N GLU A 229 -2.74 62.54 17.94
CA GLU A 229 -3.79 62.21 17.04
C GLU A 229 -3.45 60.96 16.22
N TRP A 230 -4.24 59.91 16.41
CA TRP A 230 -4.08 58.67 15.66
C TRP A 230 -5.13 58.59 14.55
N ASN A 231 -4.69 58.07 13.37
CA ASN A 231 -5.64 57.57 12.40
C ASN A 231 -6.09 56.16 12.83
N ILE A 232 -7.30 56.08 13.45
CA ILE A 232 -7.82 54.83 14.02
C ILE A 232 -8.09 53.77 12.95
N ASN A 233 -8.31 54.18 11.71
CA ASN A 233 -8.53 53.34 10.53
C ASN A 233 -7.26 53.19 9.67
N GLU A 234 -6.07 53.53 10.23
CA GLU A 234 -4.80 53.33 9.54
C GLU A 234 -4.70 51.86 9.07
N ARG A 235 -4.15 51.67 7.90
CA ARG A 235 -4.01 50.38 7.27
C ARG A 235 -2.55 50.00 7.17
N ASP A 236 -2.20 48.84 7.62
CA ASP A 236 -0.88 48.27 7.36
C ASP A 236 -0.69 48.00 5.86
N ASN A 237 0.47 47.56 5.46
CA ASN A 237 0.82 47.25 4.08
C ASN A 237 -0.02 46.17 3.40
N MET A 238 -0.82 45.44 4.21
CA MET A 238 -1.80 44.43 3.74
C MET A 238 -3.25 44.98 3.79
N GLY A 239 -3.40 46.25 4.12
CA GLY A 239 -4.69 46.94 4.25
C GLY A 239 -5.46 46.59 5.51
N ARG A 240 -4.84 46.01 6.51
CA ARG A 240 -5.48 45.62 7.80
C ARG A 240 -5.47 46.80 8.76
N THR A 241 -6.58 47.00 9.44
CA THR A 241 -6.69 47.97 10.53
C THR A 241 -6.36 47.32 11.88
N ALA A 242 -6.17 48.12 12.90
CA ALA A 242 -6.01 47.63 14.27
C ALA A 242 -7.22 46.76 14.71
N LEU A 243 -8.44 47.16 14.32
CA LEU A 243 -9.65 46.35 14.58
C LEU A 243 -9.60 45.01 13.88
N SER A 244 -9.10 44.96 12.66
CA SER A 244 -8.93 43.69 11.92
C SER A 244 -7.94 42.74 12.62
N TRP A 245 -6.84 43.26 13.15
CA TRP A 245 -5.87 42.49 13.94
C TRP A 245 -6.45 41.98 15.24
N ALA A 246 -7.16 42.86 16.01
CA ALA A 246 -7.81 42.45 17.27
C ALA A 246 -8.86 41.36 17.01
N ALA A 247 -9.67 41.54 15.97
CA ALA A 247 -10.68 40.55 15.59
C ALA A 247 -10.09 39.21 15.14
N ALA A 248 -9.00 39.22 14.36
CA ALA A 248 -8.29 38.03 13.91
C ALA A 248 -7.61 37.25 15.06
N ARG A 249 -7.43 37.88 16.22
CA ARG A 249 -6.75 37.30 17.39
C ARG A 249 -7.71 37.06 18.57
N GLY A 250 -8.98 37.44 18.45
CA GLY A 250 -9.98 37.22 19.49
C GLY A 250 -9.86 38.14 20.72
N HIS A 251 -9.23 39.32 20.56
CA HIS A 251 -8.98 40.24 21.67
C HIS A 251 -10.18 41.14 21.97
N GLU A 252 -11.16 40.58 22.69
CA GLU A 252 -12.44 41.22 22.98
C GLU A 252 -12.32 42.60 23.63
N ASP A 253 -11.39 42.76 24.60
CA ASP A 253 -11.20 44.06 25.31
C ASP A 253 -10.74 45.17 24.36
N VAL A 254 -9.85 44.83 23.40
CA VAL A 254 -9.37 45.77 22.37
C VAL A 254 -10.48 46.08 21.38
N VAL A 255 -11.20 45.05 20.89
CA VAL A 255 -12.33 45.22 19.98
C VAL A 255 -13.37 46.12 20.58
N LYS A 256 -13.76 45.90 21.85
CA LYS A 256 -14.72 46.69 22.56
C LYS A 256 -14.33 48.18 22.63
N GLN A 257 -13.07 48.47 22.96
CA GLN A 257 -12.60 49.86 23.07
C GLN A 257 -12.55 50.54 21.68
N LEU A 258 -12.07 49.83 20.66
CA LEU A 258 -11.99 50.37 19.30
C LEU A 258 -13.41 50.68 18.74
N LEU A 259 -14.39 49.77 18.97
CA LEU A 259 -15.78 49.96 18.54
C LEU A 259 -16.53 51.12 19.23
N GLN A 260 -16.00 51.63 20.36
CA GLN A 260 -16.56 52.79 21.07
C GLN A 260 -16.10 54.13 20.41
N LEU A 261 -15.14 54.11 19.53
CA LEU A 261 -14.66 55.31 18.84
C LEU A 261 -15.64 55.72 17.74
N GLU A 262 -15.97 57.04 17.67
CA GLU A 262 -17.00 57.55 16.74
C GLU A 262 -16.63 57.31 15.26
N ASP A 263 -15.34 57.48 14.89
CA ASP A 263 -14.87 57.41 13.51
C ASP A 263 -14.35 56.03 13.09
N ILE A 264 -14.56 54.98 13.88
CA ILE A 264 -14.10 53.60 13.57
C ILE A 264 -14.86 53.04 12.34
N ASP A 265 -14.13 52.52 11.36
CA ASP A 265 -14.72 51.71 10.30
C ASP A 265 -14.68 50.23 10.65
N PRO A 266 -15.80 49.63 11.14
CA PRO A 266 -15.82 48.26 11.57
C PRO A 266 -15.89 47.26 10.38
N SER A 267 -16.07 47.77 9.17
CA SER A 267 -16.18 47.00 7.92
C SER A 267 -14.90 47.10 7.07
N ALA A 268 -13.85 47.75 7.55
CA ALA A 268 -12.59 47.92 6.83
C ALA A 268 -12.00 46.57 6.38
N ALA A 269 -12.14 46.22 5.11
CA ALA A 269 -11.59 45.03 4.50
C ALA A 269 -10.10 45.19 4.19
N ASP A 270 -9.30 44.13 4.34
CA ASP A 270 -7.90 44.14 3.93
C ASP A 270 -7.76 44.24 2.38
N THR A 271 -6.62 44.73 1.93
CA THR A 271 -6.38 44.97 0.49
C THR A 271 -5.89 43.71 -0.24
N GLU A 272 -5.47 42.67 0.50
CA GLU A 272 -4.94 41.45 -0.10
C GLU A 272 -6.07 40.50 -0.53
N TYR A 273 -7.04 40.29 0.35
CA TYR A 273 -8.11 39.33 0.14
C TYR A 273 -9.51 39.88 0.40
N GLY A 274 -9.65 41.13 0.71
CA GLY A 274 -10.95 41.75 0.99
C GLY A 274 -11.62 41.27 2.31
N ARG A 275 -10.86 40.77 3.28
CA ARG A 275 -11.37 40.17 4.51
C ARG A 275 -11.64 41.23 5.55
N THR A 276 -12.89 41.28 6.03
CA THR A 276 -13.31 42.21 7.08
C THR A 276 -12.94 41.70 8.49
N PRO A 277 -13.00 42.57 9.52
CA PRO A 277 -12.86 42.12 10.92
C PRO A 277 -13.85 41.00 11.29
N LEU A 278 -15.10 41.08 10.84
CA LEU A 278 -16.12 40.04 11.09
C LEU A 278 -15.73 38.71 10.41
N TRP A 279 -15.24 38.79 9.19
CA TRP A 279 -14.76 37.63 8.46
C TRP A 279 -13.62 36.92 9.21
N ARG A 280 -12.65 37.70 9.72
CA ARG A 280 -11.52 37.18 10.51
C ARG A 280 -11.93 36.54 11.84
N ALA A 281 -12.84 37.21 12.57
CA ALA A 281 -13.37 36.67 13.81
C ALA A 281 -14.17 35.36 13.59
N ALA A 282 -14.93 35.30 12.50
CA ALA A 282 -15.71 34.12 12.11
C ALA A 282 -14.81 32.93 11.69
N GLU A 283 -13.70 33.21 10.97
CA GLU A 283 -12.72 32.22 10.59
C GLU A 283 -12.12 31.45 11.77
N HIS A 284 -11.89 32.18 12.89
CA HIS A 284 -11.25 31.62 14.07
C HIS A 284 -12.22 31.26 15.21
N GLY A 285 -13.51 31.50 15.03
CA GLY A 285 -14.55 31.13 16.00
C GLY A 285 -14.61 32.01 17.25
N TYR A 286 -14.20 33.29 17.18
CA TYR A 286 -14.21 34.21 18.31
C TYR A 286 -15.60 34.80 18.59
N GLU A 287 -16.44 34.04 19.29
CA GLU A 287 -17.84 34.36 19.52
C GLU A 287 -18.06 35.73 20.17
N GLY A 288 -17.26 36.10 21.17
CA GLY A 288 -17.37 37.42 21.84
C GLY A 288 -17.10 38.57 20.90
N VAL A 289 -16.08 38.43 20.02
CA VAL A 289 -15.76 39.42 18.98
C VAL A 289 -16.86 39.51 17.93
N VAL A 290 -17.33 38.33 17.44
CA VAL A 290 -18.44 38.28 16.47
C VAL A 290 -19.68 38.95 16.99
N ARG A 291 -20.04 38.70 18.25
CA ARG A 291 -21.20 39.33 18.90
C ARG A 291 -21.10 40.84 18.92
N MET A 292 -19.97 41.39 19.41
CA MET A 292 -19.72 42.84 19.47
C MET A 292 -19.79 43.51 18.11
N LEU A 293 -19.24 42.82 17.06
CA LEU A 293 -19.31 43.31 15.68
C LEU A 293 -20.75 43.30 15.16
N LEU A 294 -21.52 42.23 15.39
CA LEU A 294 -22.90 42.08 14.92
C LEU A 294 -23.89 42.99 15.63
N GLU A 295 -23.57 43.56 16.83
CA GLU A 295 -24.33 44.59 17.50
C GLU A 295 -24.33 45.94 16.72
N ARG A 296 -23.37 46.14 15.82
CA ARG A 296 -23.28 47.30 14.96
C ARG A 296 -24.20 47.15 13.75
N VAL A 297 -25.00 48.19 13.47
CA VAL A 297 -25.96 48.22 12.34
C VAL A 297 -25.30 48.46 11.00
N ASP A 298 -24.09 49.05 11.02
CA ASP A 298 -23.30 49.45 9.84
C ASP A 298 -22.42 48.29 9.31
N ILE A 299 -22.46 47.10 9.90
CA ILE A 299 -21.76 45.93 9.40
C ILE A 299 -22.64 45.10 8.48
N ASN A 300 -22.13 44.84 7.28
CA ASN A 300 -22.71 43.88 6.38
C ASN A 300 -22.13 42.45 6.68
N PRO A 301 -22.96 41.52 7.21
CA PRO A 301 -22.50 40.19 7.58
C PRO A 301 -22.23 39.29 6.37
N ASN A 302 -22.59 39.72 5.16
CA ASN A 302 -22.42 38.94 3.92
C ASN A 302 -21.17 39.35 3.11
N THR A 303 -20.34 40.27 3.63
CA THR A 303 -19.13 40.70 2.92
C THR A 303 -18.18 39.49 2.72
N ALA A 304 -18.05 39.09 1.47
CA ALA A 304 -17.20 37.95 1.08
C ALA A 304 -15.75 38.38 0.81
N ASP A 305 -14.80 37.46 0.97
CA ASP A 305 -13.43 37.70 0.52
C ASP A 305 -13.37 37.78 -1.02
N THR A 306 -12.37 38.51 -1.53
CA THR A 306 -12.20 38.77 -2.99
C THR A 306 -11.47 37.61 -3.68
N GLN A 307 -10.87 36.65 -2.93
CA GLN A 307 -10.11 35.55 -3.47
C GLN A 307 -11.03 34.41 -3.92
N TYR A 308 -11.96 34.02 -3.04
CA TYR A 308 -12.81 32.86 -3.24
C TYR A 308 -14.30 33.14 -3.03
N GLY A 309 -14.69 34.41 -2.78
CA GLY A 309 -16.09 34.77 -2.55
C GLY A 309 -16.68 34.19 -1.25
N ARG A 310 -15.87 33.90 -0.26
CA ARG A 310 -16.31 33.24 0.99
C ARG A 310 -16.76 34.25 2.01
N THR A 311 -18.00 34.09 2.49
CA THR A 311 -18.59 34.95 3.53
C THR A 311 -18.13 34.56 4.94
N PRO A 312 -18.33 35.40 5.97
CA PRO A 312 -18.11 35.01 7.38
C PRO A 312 -18.86 33.73 7.78
N LEU A 313 -20.11 33.58 7.34
CA LEU A 313 -20.92 32.38 7.60
C LEU A 313 -20.30 31.13 6.94
N TRP A 314 -19.84 31.28 5.71
CA TRP A 314 -19.17 30.21 4.99
C TRP A 314 -17.92 29.71 5.74
N ARG A 315 -17.09 30.66 6.23
CA ARG A 315 -15.87 30.31 6.98
C ARG A 315 -16.15 29.68 8.33
N ALA A 316 -17.12 30.23 9.07
CA ALA A 316 -17.55 29.63 10.33
C ALA A 316 -18.07 28.20 10.14
N ALA A 317 -18.83 27.97 9.06
CA ALA A 317 -19.34 26.64 8.72
C ALA A 317 -18.23 25.67 8.31
N GLU A 318 -17.21 26.11 7.58
CA GLU A 318 -16.06 25.30 7.20
C GLU A 318 -15.26 24.81 8.41
N HIS A 319 -15.04 25.71 9.39
CA HIS A 319 -14.21 25.43 10.56
C HIS A 319 -14.97 24.84 11.76
N GLY A 320 -16.28 24.69 11.67
CA GLY A 320 -17.07 24.04 12.71
C GLY A 320 -17.43 24.96 13.89
N HIS A 321 -17.44 26.29 13.69
CA HIS A 321 -17.73 27.26 14.75
C HIS A 321 -19.23 27.44 14.94
N GLU A 322 -19.90 26.50 15.62
CA GLU A 322 -21.36 26.45 15.79
C GLU A 322 -21.93 27.68 16.43
N GLY A 323 -21.28 28.23 17.49
CA GLY A 323 -21.75 29.43 18.17
C GLY A 323 -21.72 30.68 17.26
N VAL A 324 -20.68 30.82 16.43
CA VAL A 324 -20.58 31.90 15.43
C VAL A 324 -21.66 31.76 14.38
N VAL A 325 -21.86 30.53 13.84
CA VAL A 325 -22.91 30.24 12.86
C VAL A 325 -24.28 30.64 13.41
N ARG A 326 -24.59 30.27 14.62
CA ARG A 326 -25.84 30.61 15.30
C ARG A 326 -26.05 32.12 15.38
N MET A 327 -25.09 32.88 15.85
CA MET A 327 -25.14 34.34 15.93
C MET A 327 -25.32 35.02 14.57
N LEU A 328 -24.64 34.50 13.49
CA LEU A 328 -24.80 35.01 12.15
C LEU A 328 -26.22 34.74 11.61
N LEU A 329 -26.77 33.55 11.87
CA LEU A 329 -28.11 33.13 11.42
C LEU A 329 -29.25 33.87 12.16
N GLU A 330 -29.00 34.46 13.33
CA GLU A 330 -29.95 35.32 14.05
C GLU A 330 -30.18 36.67 13.35
N ARG A 331 -29.26 37.10 12.47
CA ARG A 331 -29.42 38.32 11.69
C ARG A 331 -30.43 38.13 10.56
N ALA A 332 -31.37 39.04 10.44
CA ALA A 332 -32.38 38.99 9.37
C ALA A 332 -31.82 39.27 7.94
N ASP A 333 -30.70 39.97 7.86
CA ASP A 333 -30.04 40.37 6.61
C ASP A 333 -28.95 39.36 6.16
N ILE A 334 -28.78 38.23 6.82
CA ILE A 334 -27.85 37.18 6.44
C ILE A 334 -28.32 36.43 5.19
N ASP A 335 -27.45 36.26 4.19
CA ASP A 335 -27.66 35.32 3.08
C ASP A 335 -26.96 34.00 3.37
N PRO A 336 -27.70 32.95 3.72
CA PRO A 336 -27.09 31.68 4.07
C PRO A 336 -26.76 30.80 2.88
N ASN A 337 -27.08 31.23 1.64
CA ASN A 337 -26.87 30.44 0.43
C ASN A 337 -25.72 30.96 -0.45
N THR A 338 -25.02 32.04 -0.05
CA THR A 338 -23.89 32.56 -0.79
C THR A 338 -22.82 31.48 -0.98
N ALA A 339 -22.58 31.10 -2.23
CA ALA A 339 -21.59 30.08 -2.57
C ALA A 339 -20.20 30.69 -2.84
N ASP A 340 -19.12 29.93 -2.55
CA ASP A 340 -17.79 30.32 -2.95
C ASP A 340 -17.64 30.31 -4.49
N THR A 341 -16.76 31.16 -5.01
CA THR A 341 -16.52 31.30 -6.45
C THR A 341 -15.59 30.23 -7.02
N GLN A 342 -14.91 29.45 -6.17
CA GLN A 342 -13.95 28.43 -6.59
C GLN A 342 -14.66 27.13 -6.96
N TYR A 343 -15.58 26.68 -6.10
CA TYR A 343 -16.25 25.38 -6.25
C TYR A 343 -17.78 25.48 -6.22
N GLY A 344 -18.34 26.66 -6.05
CA GLY A 344 -19.78 26.89 -5.92
C GLY A 344 -20.37 26.32 -4.61
N ARG A 345 -19.55 26.17 -3.56
CA ARG A 345 -19.99 25.58 -2.29
C ARG A 345 -20.67 26.60 -1.41
N THR A 346 -21.86 26.27 -0.94
CA THR A 346 -22.58 27.05 0.07
C THR A 346 -22.05 26.74 1.48
N PRO A 347 -22.38 27.55 2.51
CA PRO A 347 -22.12 27.21 3.92
C PRO A 347 -22.64 25.83 4.31
N LEU A 348 -23.82 25.43 3.82
CA LEU A 348 -24.39 24.09 4.02
C LEU A 348 -23.49 23.01 3.39
N GLY A 349 -23.10 23.18 2.14
CA GLY A 349 -22.22 22.25 1.44
C GLY A 349 -20.87 22.04 2.13
N CYS A 350 -20.30 23.14 2.65
CA CYS A 350 -19.06 23.10 3.44
C CYS A 350 -19.24 22.34 4.77
N ALA A 351 -20.27 22.68 5.54
CA ALA A 351 -20.56 22.02 6.82
C ALA A 351 -20.79 20.52 6.64
N VAL A 352 -21.51 20.14 5.59
CA VAL A 352 -21.75 18.75 5.21
C VAL A 352 -20.45 18.03 4.87
N GLN A 353 -19.62 18.63 4.01
CA GLN A 353 -18.35 18.03 3.61
C GLN A 353 -17.40 17.78 4.80
N ARG A 354 -17.44 18.67 5.79
CA ARG A 354 -16.61 18.58 7.01
C ARG A 354 -17.26 17.73 8.11
N GLY A 355 -18.52 17.35 7.96
CA GLY A 355 -19.24 16.55 8.94
C GLY A 355 -19.71 17.31 10.19
N HIS A 356 -19.93 18.62 10.09
CA HIS A 356 -20.36 19.47 11.21
C HIS A 356 -21.87 19.37 11.44
N GLU A 357 -22.34 18.29 12.07
CA GLU A 357 -23.76 17.99 12.26
C GLU A 357 -24.53 19.11 12.95
N GLY A 358 -23.96 19.75 13.99
CA GLY A 358 -24.61 20.86 14.71
C GLY A 358 -24.89 22.07 13.78
N ILE A 359 -23.91 22.39 12.91
CA ILE A 359 -24.05 23.49 11.94
C ILE A 359 -25.06 23.15 10.86
N VAL A 360 -24.99 21.92 10.30
CA VAL A 360 -25.99 21.45 9.34
C VAL A 360 -27.40 21.55 9.89
N LYS A 361 -27.60 21.15 11.15
CA LYS A 361 -28.90 21.28 11.83
C LYS A 361 -29.36 22.73 11.90
N LEU A 362 -28.50 23.66 12.37
CA LEU A 362 -28.80 25.10 12.45
C LEU A 362 -29.18 25.70 11.10
N LEU A 363 -28.44 25.34 10.06
CA LEU A 363 -28.70 25.81 8.70
C LEU A 363 -30.05 25.28 8.20
N LEU A 364 -30.34 23.98 8.39
CA LEU A 364 -31.58 23.36 7.93
C LEU A 364 -32.82 23.78 8.75
N GLU A 365 -32.67 24.42 9.91
CA GLU A 365 -33.80 25.03 10.66
C GLU A 365 -34.36 26.28 9.98
N ARG A 366 -33.59 26.91 9.05
CA ARG A 366 -34.07 28.06 8.28
C ARG A 366 -34.84 27.61 7.04
N GLU A 367 -35.92 28.30 6.74
CA GLU A 367 -36.79 28.00 5.58
C GLU A 367 -36.16 28.43 4.24
N ASP A 368 -35.29 29.45 4.24
CA ASP A 368 -34.66 30.03 3.08
C ASP A 368 -33.39 29.27 2.60
N ILE A 369 -32.97 28.20 3.27
CA ILE A 369 -31.86 27.34 2.84
C ILE A 369 -32.29 26.50 1.63
N ASN A 370 -31.43 26.51 0.61
CA ASN A 370 -31.55 25.57 -0.50
C ASN A 370 -30.69 24.31 -0.24
N PRO A 371 -31.29 23.15 0.14
CA PRO A 371 -30.56 21.94 0.44
C PRO A 371 -30.03 21.20 -0.80
N ASN A 372 -30.40 21.63 -2.01
CA ASN A 372 -30.04 20.99 -3.27
C ASN A 372 -28.99 21.81 -4.08
N THR A 373 -28.38 22.81 -3.47
CA THR A 373 -27.37 23.61 -4.20
C THR A 373 -26.21 22.70 -4.66
N GLU A 374 -26.04 22.62 -5.96
CA GLU A 374 -24.99 21.82 -6.58
C GLU A 374 -23.64 22.55 -6.59
N HIS A 375 -22.55 21.85 -6.43
CA HIS A 375 -21.21 22.36 -6.66
C HIS A 375 -21.00 22.64 -8.16
N SER A 376 -20.47 23.80 -8.46
CA SER A 376 -20.37 24.31 -9.84
C SER A 376 -19.51 23.45 -10.78
N HIS A 377 -18.60 22.63 -10.27
CA HIS A 377 -17.69 21.85 -11.13
C HIS A 377 -18.21 20.44 -11.42
N TYR A 378 -18.89 19.82 -10.44
CA TYR A 378 -19.25 18.41 -10.54
C TYR A 378 -20.74 18.13 -10.27
N GLY A 379 -21.56 19.15 -10.07
CA GLY A 379 -23.00 18.97 -9.80
C GLY A 379 -23.32 18.23 -8.49
N GLN A 380 -22.36 18.20 -7.55
CA GLN A 380 -22.51 17.45 -6.29
C GLN A 380 -23.41 18.19 -5.30
N THR A 381 -24.50 17.55 -4.85
CA THR A 381 -25.40 18.11 -3.83
C THR A 381 -24.87 17.87 -2.41
N PRO A 382 -25.40 18.59 -1.39
CA PRO A 382 -25.08 18.29 0.00
C PRO A 382 -25.41 16.82 0.39
N LEU A 383 -26.49 16.25 -0.11
CA LEU A 383 -26.82 14.85 0.13
C LEU A 383 -25.80 13.89 -0.50
N TRP A 384 -25.34 14.19 -1.70
CA TRP A 384 -24.27 13.46 -2.37
C TRP A 384 -22.99 13.44 -1.53
N LEU A 385 -22.53 14.63 -1.07
CA LEU A 385 -21.33 14.75 -0.22
C LEU A 385 -21.47 14.01 1.11
N ALA A 386 -22.63 14.10 1.75
CA ALA A 386 -22.88 13.40 3.01
C ALA A 386 -22.85 11.88 2.84
N ALA A 387 -23.34 11.38 1.70
CA ALA A 387 -23.34 9.97 1.37
C ALA A 387 -21.91 9.46 1.05
N GLU A 388 -21.14 10.20 0.26
CA GLU A 388 -19.73 9.92 -0.07
C GLU A 388 -18.87 9.85 1.19
N ARG A 389 -19.04 10.81 2.11
CA ARG A 389 -18.23 10.93 3.33
C ARG A 389 -18.70 10.03 4.48
N GLY A 390 -19.83 9.36 4.36
CA GLY A 390 -20.34 8.48 5.40
C GLY A 390 -21.02 9.20 6.59
N HIS A 391 -21.45 10.45 6.40
CA HIS A 391 -22.08 11.25 7.47
C HIS A 391 -23.54 10.89 7.68
N LYS A 392 -23.81 9.75 8.32
CA LYS A 392 -25.17 9.21 8.52
C LYS A 392 -26.14 10.17 9.18
N GLY A 393 -25.69 10.91 10.20
CA GLY A 393 -26.51 11.89 10.90
C GLY A 393 -26.99 13.02 9.99
N ILE A 394 -26.06 13.52 9.14
CA ILE A 394 -26.33 14.55 8.14
C ILE A 394 -27.28 14.05 7.05
N VAL A 395 -27.05 12.84 6.53
CA VAL A 395 -27.96 12.21 5.55
C VAL A 395 -29.38 12.15 6.10
N ARG A 396 -29.56 11.73 7.35
CA ARG A 396 -30.88 11.68 8.00
C ARG A 396 -31.52 13.06 8.09
N MET A 397 -30.77 14.10 8.46
CA MET A 397 -31.27 15.47 8.54
C MET A 397 -31.69 16.01 7.17
N LEU A 398 -30.89 15.78 6.15
CA LEU A 398 -31.18 16.20 4.78
C LEU A 398 -32.41 15.49 4.21
N LEU A 399 -32.50 14.16 4.35
CA LEU A 399 -33.67 13.38 3.88
C LEU A 399 -34.97 13.72 4.65
N GLY A 400 -34.88 14.25 5.87
CA GLY A 400 -36.03 14.75 6.63
C GLY A 400 -36.53 16.13 6.19
N ARG A 401 -35.84 16.79 5.26
CA ARG A 401 -36.20 18.10 4.70
C ARG A 401 -37.02 17.90 3.43
N ASP A 402 -38.17 18.59 3.34
CA ASP A 402 -38.97 18.58 2.11
C ASP A 402 -38.19 19.17 0.92
N GLY A 403 -38.41 18.60 -0.25
CA GLY A 403 -37.82 19.05 -1.50
C GLY A 403 -36.37 18.57 -1.76
N VAL A 404 -35.75 17.78 -0.89
CA VAL A 404 -34.46 17.15 -1.17
C VAL A 404 -34.64 16.01 -2.18
N ASN A 405 -33.94 16.13 -3.33
CA ASN A 405 -33.93 15.07 -4.34
C ASN A 405 -32.83 14.05 -4.03
N PRO A 406 -33.16 12.81 -3.69
CA PRO A 406 -32.17 11.80 -3.35
C PRO A 406 -31.47 11.16 -4.55
N ASN A 407 -31.92 11.45 -5.77
CA ASN A 407 -31.42 10.87 -7.01
C ASN A 407 -30.53 11.82 -7.82
N THR A 408 -30.24 13.02 -7.32
CA THR A 408 -29.37 13.95 -8.06
C THR A 408 -27.98 13.33 -8.17
N ALA A 409 -27.59 13.05 -9.41
CA ALA A 409 -26.29 12.50 -9.77
C ALA A 409 -25.29 13.62 -10.03
N ASP A 410 -24.01 13.37 -9.78
CA ASP A 410 -22.96 14.30 -10.24
C ASP A 410 -22.92 14.38 -11.77
N THR A 411 -22.36 15.48 -12.28
CA THR A 411 -22.32 15.76 -13.73
C THR A 411 -21.10 15.13 -14.41
N GLU A 412 -20.13 14.61 -13.68
CA GLU A 412 -18.90 14.01 -14.23
C GLU A 412 -19.11 12.54 -14.58
N TYR A 413 -19.65 11.78 -13.62
CA TYR A 413 -19.80 10.32 -13.77
C TYR A 413 -21.24 9.82 -13.61
N GLY A 414 -22.22 10.71 -13.39
CA GLY A 414 -23.61 10.32 -13.20
C GLY A 414 -23.88 9.52 -11.90
N GLN A 415 -23.05 9.69 -10.88
CA GLN A 415 -23.10 8.91 -9.65
C GLN A 415 -24.04 9.55 -8.63
N THR A 416 -25.00 8.77 -8.14
CA THR A 416 -26.01 9.22 -7.14
C THR A 416 -25.49 9.10 -5.70
N PRO A 417 -26.17 9.74 -4.71
CA PRO A 417 -25.88 9.51 -3.30
C PRO A 417 -25.92 8.02 -2.89
N LEU A 418 -26.86 7.24 -3.44
CA LEU A 418 -26.95 5.79 -3.18
C LEU A 418 -25.73 5.05 -3.74
N TRP A 419 -25.30 5.42 -4.93
CA TRP A 419 -24.12 4.83 -5.56
C TRP A 419 -22.87 5.00 -4.67
N TRP A 420 -22.62 6.22 -4.17
CA TRP A 420 -21.48 6.53 -3.32
C TRP A 420 -21.57 5.89 -1.92
N ALA A 421 -22.78 5.92 -1.32
CA ALA A 421 -22.99 5.24 -0.04
C ALA A 421 -22.69 3.74 -0.15
N THR A 422 -23.00 3.14 -1.32
CA THR A 422 -22.73 1.72 -1.58
C THR A 422 -21.26 1.46 -1.83
N GLU A 423 -20.60 2.24 -2.69
CA GLU A 423 -19.16 2.11 -2.97
C GLU A 423 -18.32 2.27 -1.69
N GLY A 424 -18.66 3.25 -0.85
CA GLY A 424 -18.04 3.49 0.46
C GLY A 424 -18.39 2.46 1.54
N GLY A 425 -19.31 1.53 1.30
CA GLY A 425 -19.73 0.53 2.29
C GLY A 425 -20.56 1.10 3.46
N HIS A 426 -21.23 2.23 3.26
CA HIS A 426 -21.99 2.93 4.28
C HIS A 426 -23.39 2.34 4.47
N GLU A 427 -23.49 1.10 4.96
CA GLU A 427 -24.75 0.33 5.10
C GLU A 427 -25.87 1.14 5.77
N GLY A 428 -25.54 1.86 6.84
CA GLY A 428 -26.53 2.67 7.55
C GLY A 428 -27.08 3.86 6.76
N ILE A 429 -26.34 4.37 5.74
CA ILE A 429 -26.79 5.42 4.82
C ILE A 429 -27.59 4.79 3.69
N VAL A 430 -27.12 3.68 3.12
CA VAL A 430 -27.86 2.90 2.12
C VAL A 430 -29.25 2.58 2.64
N LYS A 431 -29.36 2.11 3.91
CA LYS A 431 -30.65 1.86 4.54
C LYS A 431 -31.56 3.10 4.57
N LEU A 432 -31.02 4.24 5.03
CA LEU A 432 -31.81 5.50 5.10
C LEU A 432 -32.28 5.98 3.72
N LEU A 433 -31.46 5.83 2.69
CA LEU A 433 -31.82 6.17 1.32
C LEU A 433 -32.92 5.25 0.79
N LEU A 434 -32.79 3.93 0.97
CA LEU A 434 -33.75 2.93 0.48
C LEU A 434 -35.08 2.90 1.26
N GLU A 435 -35.15 3.53 2.48
CA GLU A 435 -36.40 3.75 3.18
C GLU A 435 -37.32 4.75 2.42
N ARG A 436 -36.79 5.53 1.47
CA ARG A 436 -37.59 6.41 0.60
C ARG A 436 -38.01 5.66 -0.67
N GLU A 437 -39.27 5.75 -1.02
CA GLU A 437 -39.82 5.10 -2.24
C GLU A 437 -39.35 5.75 -3.53
N ASP A 438 -38.99 7.07 -3.49
CA ASP A 438 -38.56 7.84 -4.65
C ASP A 438 -37.07 7.62 -5.01
N VAL A 439 -36.29 6.86 -4.24
CA VAL A 439 -34.90 6.51 -4.57
C VAL A 439 -34.87 5.41 -5.61
N ASN A 440 -34.15 5.68 -6.72
CA ASN A 440 -33.92 4.68 -7.77
C ASN A 440 -32.68 3.84 -7.44
N PRO A 441 -32.81 2.53 -7.15
CA PRO A 441 -31.69 1.67 -6.81
C PRO A 441 -30.83 1.26 -8.01
N ASN A 442 -31.31 1.52 -9.24
CA ASN A 442 -30.71 1.03 -10.47
C ASN A 442 -29.92 2.10 -11.25
N THR A 443 -29.80 3.32 -10.71
CA THR A 443 -29.03 4.38 -11.41
C THR A 443 -27.58 3.96 -11.52
N ALA A 444 -27.14 3.78 -12.75
CA ALA A 444 -25.77 3.39 -13.08
C ALA A 444 -24.90 4.62 -13.35
N ASP A 445 -23.58 4.52 -13.10
CA ASP A 445 -22.64 5.54 -13.54
C ASP A 445 -22.57 5.62 -15.06
N THR A 446 -22.21 6.77 -15.59
CA THR A 446 -22.14 7.04 -17.04
C THR A 446 -20.84 6.56 -17.67
N GLU A 447 -19.80 6.24 -16.87
CA GLU A 447 -18.49 5.82 -17.38
C GLU A 447 -18.50 4.34 -17.77
N TYR A 448 -19.03 3.50 -16.88
CA TYR A 448 -19.00 2.05 -17.04
C TYR A 448 -20.37 1.37 -16.88
N GLY A 449 -21.43 2.11 -16.62
CA GLY A 449 -22.76 1.56 -16.43
C GLY A 449 -22.92 0.74 -15.13
N ARG A 450 -22.18 1.03 -14.09
CA ARG A 450 -22.15 0.28 -12.83
C ARG A 450 -23.21 0.78 -11.87
N THR A 451 -24.07 -0.13 -11.42
CA THR A 451 -25.14 0.16 -10.45
C THR A 451 -24.63 0.05 -9.00
N PRO A 452 -25.38 0.57 -8.01
CA PRO A 452 -25.10 0.31 -6.60
C PRO A 452 -24.95 -1.18 -6.28
N LEU A 453 -25.84 -2.04 -6.80
CA LEU A 453 -25.76 -3.48 -6.58
C LEU A 453 -24.49 -4.11 -7.19
N TRP A 454 -24.05 -3.60 -8.35
CA TRP A 454 -22.78 -4.00 -8.95
C TRP A 454 -21.60 -3.79 -8.00
N TRP A 455 -21.51 -2.59 -7.39
CA TRP A 455 -20.45 -2.25 -6.44
C TRP A 455 -20.55 -3.06 -5.14
N ALA A 456 -21.76 -3.21 -4.61
CA ALA A 456 -21.98 -4.02 -3.40
C ALA A 456 -21.54 -5.48 -3.59
N ALA A 457 -21.80 -6.04 -4.77
CA ALA A 457 -21.38 -7.39 -5.12
C ALA A 457 -19.85 -7.50 -5.33
N GLU A 458 -19.25 -6.54 -6.01
CA GLU A 458 -17.80 -6.46 -6.24
C GLU A 458 -17.01 -6.37 -4.94
N ARG A 459 -17.46 -5.52 -4.02
CA ARG A 459 -16.84 -5.33 -2.71
C ARG A 459 -17.24 -6.39 -1.67
N GLY A 460 -18.26 -7.19 -1.95
CA GLY A 460 -18.74 -8.22 -1.05
C GLY A 460 -19.49 -7.69 0.18
N TYR A 461 -20.18 -6.57 0.08
CA TYR A 461 -20.94 -5.97 1.15
C TYR A 461 -22.30 -6.66 1.35
N GLU A 462 -22.32 -7.80 2.06
CA GLU A 462 -23.52 -8.63 2.26
C GLU A 462 -24.71 -7.85 2.83
N GLY A 463 -24.48 -6.98 3.81
CA GLY A 463 -25.54 -6.15 4.40
C GLY A 463 -26.17 -5.20 3.40
N ILE A 464 -25.36 -4.57 2.54
CA ILE A 464 -25.86 -3.66 1.49
C ILE A 464 -26.56 -4.42 0.38
N VAL A 465 -26.01 -5.55 -0.08
CA VAL A 465 -26.66 -6.42 -1.05
C VAL A 465 -28.03 -6.84 -0.54
N LYS A 466 -28.15 -7.24 0.74
CA LYS A 466 -29.42 -7.60 1.35
C LYS A 466 -30.43 -6.45 1.31
N LEU A 467 -30.03 -5.24 1.71
CA LEU A 467 -30.87 -4.05 1.69
C LEU A 467 -31.37 -3.71 0.28
N LEU A 468 -30.48 -3.77 -0.73
CA LEU A 468 -30.85 -3.56 -2.13
C LEU A 468 -31.80 -4.63 -2.64
N MET A 469 -31.59 -5.89 -2.26
CA MET A 469 -32.40 -7.02 -2.69
C MET A 469 -33.79 -7.10 -1.97
N GLU A 470 -33.96 -6.41 -0.84
CA GLU A 470 -35.26 -6.24 -0.17
C GLU A 470 -36.22 -5.33 -0.98
N ARG A 471 -35.68 -4.50 -1.89
CA ARG A 471 -36.45 -3.67 -2.83
C ARG A 471 -36.88 -4.49 -4.04
N GLU A 472 -38.18 -4.50 -4.36
CA GLU A 472 -38.71 -5.25 -5.53
C GLU A 472 -38.27 -4.66 -6.88
N ASP A 473 -38.04 -3.34 -6.93
CA ASP A 473 -37.63 -2.58 -8.10
C ASP A 473 -36.11 -2.64 -8.39
N THR A 474 -35.32 -3.31 -7.56
CA THR A 474 -33.86 -3.49 -7.83
C THR A 474 -33.68 -4.53 -8.93
N ASP A 475 -33.03 -4.12 -10.02
CA ASP A 475 -32.63 -5.01 -11.10
C ASP A 475 -31.26 -5.64 -10.77
N SER A 476 -31.24 -6.94 -10.61
CA SER A 476 -30.07 -7.71 -10.21
C SER A 476 -29.17 -8.17 -11.36
N ASP A 477 -29.61 -7.98 -12.61
CA ASP A 477 -28.90 -8.44 -13.80
C ASP A 477 -28.23 -7.32 -14.62
N ILE A 478 -28.32 -6.05 -14.18
CA ILE A 478 -27.65 -4.96 -14.89
C ILE A 478 -26.14 -5.20 -14.87
N SER A 479 -25.58 -5.40 -16.04
CA SER A 479 -24.15 -5.55 -16.25
C SER A 479 -23.48 -4.21 -16.57
N ASP A 480 -22.18 -4.09 -16.25
CA ASP A 480 -21.40 -2.95 -16.71
C ASP A 480 -21.29 -2.94 -18.25
N THR A 481 -21.09 -1.74 -18.80
CA THR A 481 -21.05 -1.52 -20.26
C THR A 481 -19.69 -1.85 -20.87
N LYS A 482 -18.64 -2.01 -20.05
CA LYS A 482 -17.28 -2.21 -20.51
C LYS A 482 -16.96 -3.68 -20.76
N TYR A 483 -17.36 -4.53 -19.83
CA TYR A 483 -17.02 -5.96 -19.85
C TYR A 483 -18.24 -6.87 -19.73
N GLY A 484 -19.45 -6.33 -19.58
CA GLY A 484 -20.67 -7.10 -19.40
C GLY A 484 -20.75 -7.85 -18.07
N LEU A 485 -20.08 -7.34 -17.02
CA LEU A 485 -20.00 -8.00 -15.72
C LEU A 485 -21.27 -7.77 -14.90
N THR A 486 -21.99 -8.83 -14.57
CA THR A 486 -23.15 -8.78 -13.68
C THR A 486 -22.75 -8.85 -12.21
N PRO A 487 -23.62 -8.42 -11.25
CA PRO A 487 -23.39 -8.61 -9.82
C PRO A 487 -23.08 -10.08 -9.44
N LEU A 488 -23.74 -11.05 -10.09
CA LEU A 488 -23.48 -12.47 -9.84
C LEU A 488 -22.10 -12.92 -10.35
N TRP A 489 -21.67 -12.39 -11.50
CA TRP A 489 -20.34 -12.63 -12.03
C TRP A 489 -19.26 -12.17 -11.04
N LEU A 490 -19.41 -10.96 -10.47
CA LEU A 490 -18.51 -10.39 -9.48
C LEU A 490 -18.50 -11.18 -8.16
N ALA A 491 -19.68 -11.56 -7.69
CA ALA A 491 -19.82 -12.42 -6.51
C ALA A 491 -19.11 -13.76 -6.70
N ALA A 492 -19.14 -14.33 -7.90
CA ALA A 492 -18.44 -15.57 -8.23
C ALA A 492 -16.90 -15.39 -8.24
N GLN A 493 -16.42 -14.23 -8.69
CA GLN A 493 -14.99 -13.93 -8.78
C GLN A 493 -14.36 -13.55 -7.43
N HIS A 494 -14.97 -12.61 -6.72
CA HIS A 494 -14.39 -11.98 -5.52
C HIS A 494 -15.11 -12.34 -4.22
N GLY A 495 -16.37 -12.79 -4.35
CA GLY A 495 -17.34 -12.61 -3.33
C GLY A 495 -17.41 -13.63 -2.21
N PRO A 496 -17.96 -13.20 -1.10
CA PRO A 496 -18.46 -14.10 -0.10
C PRO A 496 -19.67 -14.89 -0.63
N GLU A 497 -19.81 -16.12 -0.16
CA GLU A 497 -20.91 -17.01 -0.57
C GLU A 497 -22.30 -16.44 -0.24
N GLY A 498 -22.38 -15.57 0.76
CA GLY A 498 -23.63 -14.90 1.16
C GLY A 498 -24.19 -14.02 0.04
N VAL A 499 -23.34 -13.24 -0.64
CA VAL A 499 -23.76 -12.39 -1.77
C VAL A 499 -24.25 -13.23 -2.93
N ALA A 500 -23.48 -14.26 -3.34
CA ALA A 500 -23.90 -15.15 -4.41
C ALA A 500 -25.24 -15.85 -4.10
N ARG A 501 -25.46 -16.26 -2.84
CA ARG A 501 -26.71 -16.87 -2.39
C ARG A 501 -27.87 -15.93 -2.53
N MET A 502 -27.78 -14.71 -2.00
CA MET A 502 -28.85 -13.72 -2.07
C MET A 502 -29.22 -13.39 -3.52
N LEU A 503 -28.22 -13.24 -4.39
CA LEU A 503 -28.46 -13.01 -5.81
C LEU A 503 -29.18 -14.19 -6.47
N LEU A 504 -28.72 -15.43 -6.22
CA LEU A 504 -29.31 -16.65 -6.82
C LEU A 504 -30.70 -16.98 -6.32
N GLU A 505 -31.10 -16.51 -5.13
CA GLU A 505 -32.45 -16.64 -4.58
C GLU A 505 -33.45 -15.67 -5.25
N ARG A 506 -32.95 -14.62 -5.95
CA ARG A 506 -33.81 -13.66 -6.65
C ARG A 506 -34.42 -14.29 -7.92
N ALA A 507 -35.73 -14.14 -8.11
CA ALA A 507 -36.38 -14.54 -9.32
C ALA A 507 -35.94 -13.67 -10.52
N GLY A 508 -35.68 -14.29 -11.65
CA GLY A 508 -35.35 -13.60 -12.91
C GLY A 508 -33.85 -13.41 -13.17
N ILE A 509 -32.95 -13.73 -12.21
CA ILE A 509 -31.52 -13.65 -12.47
C ILE A 509 -31.06 -14.67 -13.50
N ASN A 510 -30.25 -14.24 -14.47
CA ASN A 510 -29.62 -15.14 -15.44
C ASN A 510 -28.24 -15.58 -14.94
N PRO A 511 -28.07 -16.84 -14.49
CA PRO A 511 -26.81 -17.31 -13.95
C PRO A 511 -25.74 -17.62 -15.01
N ASN A 512 -26.09 -17.51 -16.30
CA ASN A 512 -25.24 -17.85 -17.43
C ASN A 512 -24.67 -16.61 -18.15
N THR A 513 -24.95 -15.39 -17.67
CA THR A 513 -24.41 -14.17 -18.29
C THR A 513 -22.89 -14.17 -18.24
N ALA A 514 -22.28 -14.20 -19.41
CA ALA A 514 -20.83 -14.24 -19.56
C ALA A 514 -20.27 -12.84 -19.77
N ASP A 515 -19.02 -12.61 -19.35
CA ASP A 515 -18.32 -11.38 -19.70
C ASP A 515 -18.10 -11.26 -21.20
N THR A 516 -18.09 -10.02 -21.72
CA THR A 516 -17.98 -9.76 -23.16
C THR A 516 -16.56 -9.90 -23.70
N LYS A 517 -15.55 -9.98 -22.82
CA LYS A 517 -14.16 -10.03 -23.23
C LYS A 517 -13.66 -11.46 -23.47
N TYR A 518 -14.03 -12.37 -22.57
CA TYR A 518 -13.53 -13.74 -22.58
C TYR A 518 -14.66 -14.80 -22.57
N GLY A 519 -15.93 -14.38 -22.56
CA GLY A 519 -17.06 -15.30 -22.52
C GLY A 519 -17.19 -16.13 -21.23
N ARG A 520 -16.61 -15.68 -20.12
CA ARG A 520 -16.56 -16.41 -18.86
C ARG A 520 -17.84 -16.21 -18.06
N THR A 521 -18.50 -17.30 -17.69
CA THR A 521 -19.70 -17.29 -16.87
C THR A 521 -19.37 -17.24 -15.37
N PRO A 522 -20.35 -16.91 -14.49
CA PRO A 522 -20.18 -17.03 -13.04
C PRO A 522 -19.72 -18.42 -12.59
N LEU A 523 -20.22 -19.50 -13.22
CA LEU A 523 -19.80 -20.87 -12.92
C LEU A 523 -18.35 -21.13 -13.30
N TRP A 524 -17.94 -20.64 -14.48
CA TRP A 524 -16.56 -20.75 -14.95
C TRP A 524 -15.58 -20.09 -13.94
N LEU A 525 -15.88 -18.86 -13.48
CA LEU A 525 -15.06 -18.13 -12.53
C LEU A 525 -15.01 -18.75 -11.13
N ALA A 526 -16.19 -19.12 -10.62
CA ALA A 526 -16.27 -19.79 -9.31
C ALA A 526 -15.43 -21.08 -9.31
N THR A 527 -15.40 -21.76 -10.45
CA THR A 527 -14.61 -22.99 -10.62
C THR A 527 -13.12 -22.69 -10.71
N GLU A 528 -12.70 -21.75 -11.54
CA GLU A 528 -11.29 -21.32 -11.67
C GLU A 528 -10.73 -20.85 -10.32
N ARG A 529 -11.54 -20.14 -9.53
CA ARG A 529 -11.16 -19.65 -8.21
C ARG A 529 -11.31 -20.68 -7.07
N GLY A 530 -11.85 -21.85 -7.35
CA GLY A 530 -12.05 -22.90 -6.34
C GLY A 530 -13.16 -22.60 -5.32
N ARG A 531 -14.16 -21.81 -5.69
CA ARG A 531 -15.28 -21.41 -4.84
C ARG A 531 -16.36 -22.52 -4.76
N GLU A 532 -16.06 -23.62 -4.07
CA GLU A 532 -16.93 -24.81 -4.02
C GLU A 532 -18.37 -24.50 -3.57
N GLY A 533 -18.55 -23.63 -2.56
CA GLY A 533 -19.88 -23.24 -2.08
C GLY A 533 -20.71 -22.54 -3.17
N ILE A 534 -20.10 -21.62 -3.94
CA ILE A 534 -20.77 -20.90 -5.04
C ILE A 534 -21.06 -21.86 -6.19
N VAL A 535 -20.11 -22.71 -6.58
CA VAL A 535 -20.30 -23.75 -7.61
C VAL A 535 -21.48 -24.65 -7.23
N ARG A 536 -21.56 -25.08 -5.97
CA ARG A 536 -22.68 -25.92 -5.45
C ARG A 536 -24.04 -25.21 -5.55
N MET A 537 -24.08 -23.91 -5.25
CA MET A 537 -25.30 -23.12 -5.37
C MET A 537 -25.73 -22.96 -6.84
N LEU A 538 -24.80 -22.65 -7.74
CA LEU A 538 -25.06 -22.51 -9.16
C LEU A 538 -25.55 -23.83 -9.77
N LEU A 539 -24.88 -24.94 -9.50
CA LEU A 539 -25.24 -26.27 -10.06
C LEU A 539 -26.56 -26.84 -9.53
N LYS A 540 -27.13 -26.30 -8.44
CA LYS A 540 -28.50 -26.64 -7.99
C LYS A 540 -29.60 -26.09 -8.89
N ARG A 541 -29.30 -25.09 -9.71
CA ARG A 541 -30.26 -24.50 -10.64
C ARG A 541 -30.35 -25.37 -11.92
N GLU A 542 -31.53 -25.56 -12.41
CA GLU A 542 -31.80 -26.36 -13.62
C GLU A 542 -31.37 -25.59 -14.90
N ASP A 543 -31.42 -24.24 -14.84
CA ASP A 543 -31.12 -23.36 -15.98
C ASP A 543 -29.63 -23.10 -16.19
N ILE A 544 -28.74 -23.63 -15.35
CA ILE A 544 -27.28 -23.47 -15.50
C ILE A 544 -26.73 -24.33 -16.63
N ASN A 545 -25.87 -23.74 -17.48
CA ASN A 545 -25.09 -24.50 -18.45
C ASN A 545 -23.69 -24.78 -17.91
N PRO A 546 -23.38 -26.02 -17.51
CA PRO A 546 -22.09 -26.35 -16.91
C PRO A 546 -20.96 -26.51 -17.95
N ASN A 547 -21.26 -26.46 -19.25
CA ASN A 547 -20.30 -26.67 -20.33
C ASN A 547 -19.89 -25.37 -21.04
N THR A 548 -20.38 -24.20 -20.58
CA THR A 548 -20.01 -22.94 -21.21
C THR A 548 -18.50 -22.71 -21.05
N ALA A 549 -17.80 -22.70 -22.16
CA ALA A 549 -16.36 -22.47 -22.25
C ALA A 549 -16.07 -20.97 -22.46
N ASP A 550 -14.86 -20.55 -22.11
CA ASP A 550 -14.38 -19.23 -22.50
C ASP A 550 -14.18 -19.14 -24.02
N THR A 551 -14.18 -17.90 -24.54
CA THR A 551 -14.04 -17.64 -25.98
C THR A 551 -12.60 -17.54 -26.46
N GLU A 552 -11.63 -17.62 -25.56
CA GLU A 552 -10.21 -17.49 -25.91
C GLU A 552 -9.61 -18.86 -26.27
N TYR A 553 -9.90 -19.88 -25.45
CA TYR A 553 -9.31 -21.22 -25.61
C TYR A 553 -10.34 -22.37 -25.48
N ASP A 554 -11.63 -22.07 -25.44
CA ASP A 554 -12.71 -23.05 -25.23
C ASP A 554 -12.57 -23.87 -23.92
N GLN A 555 -12.01 -23.28 -22.88
CA GLN A 555 -11.78 -23.94 -21.60
C GLN A 555 -13.07 -23.97 -20.77
N THR A 556 -13.54 -25.16 -20.46
CA THR A 556 -14.76 -25.38 -19.66
C THR A 556 -14.51 -25.28 -18.15
N PRO A 557 -15.56 -25.12 -17.32
CA PRO A 557 -15.44 -25.23 -15.86
C PRO A 557 -14.76 -26.53 -15.41
N LEU A 558 -15.11 -27.69 -16.00
CA LEU A 558 -14.48 -28.96 -15.64
C LEU A 558 -12.99 -29.02 -16.01
N TRP A 559 -12.59 -28.39 -17.12
CA TRP A 559 -11.22 -28.26 -17.54
C TRP A 559 -10.38 -27.53 -16.46
N TRP A 560 -10.86 -26.38 -15.98
CA TRP A 560 -10.19 -25.59 -14.93
C TRP A 560 -10.16 -26.30 -13.58
N ALA A 561 -11.28 -26.92 -13.18
CA ALA A 561 -11.33 -27.68 -11.94
C ALA A 561 -10.30 -28.81 -11.93
N ALA A 562 -10.12 -29.47 -13.09
CA ALA A 562 -9.15 -30.56 -13.24
C ALA A 562 -7.69 -30.06 -13.25
N GLU A 563 -7.42 -28.95 -13.96
CA GLU A 563 -6.09 -28.31 -14.00
C GLU A 563 -5.66 -27.81 -12.62
N ARG A 564 -6.54 -27.12 -11.89
CA ARG A 564 -6.26 -26.56 -10.57
C ARG A 564 -6.34 -27.55 -9.41
N GLY A 565 -6.87 -28.74 -9.65
CA GLY A 565 -6.97 -29.76 -8.61
C GLY A 565 -8.15 -29.58 -7.65
N HIS A 566 -9.20 -28.89 -8.06
CA HIS A 566 -10.37 -28.63 -7.23
C HIS A 566 -11.30 -29.87 -7.14
N LYS A 567 -10.87 -30.88 -6.37
CA LYS A 567 -11.54 -32.18 -6.26
C LYS A 567 -13.03 -32.10 -5.90
N GLY A 568 -13.40 -31.22 -4.94
CA GLY A 568 -14.80 -31.03 -4.54
C GLY A 568 -15.66 -30.50 -5.70
N ILE A 569 -15.12 -29.56 -6.48
CA ILE A 569 -15.80 -28.97 -7.65
C ILE A 569 -15.93 -29.98 -8.78
N VAL A 570 -14.87 -30.75 -9.09
CA VAL A 570 -14.93 -31.82 -10.08
C VAL A 570 -16.04 -32.82 -9.72
N LYS A 571 -16.15 -33.20 -8.44
CA LYS A 571 -17.22 -34.07 -7.99
C LYS A 571 -18.62 -33.48 -8.27
N LEU A 572 -18.83 -32.22 -7.88
CA LEU A 572 -20.10 -31.51 -8.09
C LEU A 572 -20.46 -31.39 -9.57
N LEU A 573 -19.49 -31.11 -10.46
CA LEU A 573 -19.70 -31.05 -11.89
C LEU A 573 -20.08 -32.43 -12.46
N LEU A 574 -19.35 -33.47 -12.06
CA LEU A 574 -19.60 -34.83 -12.55
C LEU A 574 -20.85 -35.48 -11.97
N GLU A 575 -21.48 -34.94 -10.92
CA GLU A 575 -22.82 -35.35 -10.44
C GLU A 575 -23.91 -34.99 -11.45
N ARG A 576 -23.66 -34.05 -12.38
CA ARG A 576 -24.60 -33.72 -13.47
C ARG A 576 -24.35 -34.59 -14.69
N GLU A 577 -25.41 -35.09 -15.31
CA GLU A 577 -25.31 -35.96 -16.48
C GLU A 577 -24.96 -35.20 -17.77
N ASP A 578 -25.32 -33.91 -17.83
CA ASP A 578 -25.12 -33.04 -18.99
C ASP A 578 -23.67 -32.47 -19.11
N VAL A 579 -22.78 -32.74 -18.17
CA VAL A 579 -21.37 -32.31 -18.24
C VAL A 579 -20.58 -33.22 -19.20
N ASN A 580 -19.92 -32.60 -20.19
CA ASN A 580 -19.03 -33.31 -21.10
C ASN A 580 -17.60 -33.38 -20.50
N PRO A 581 -17.13 -34.59 -20.13
CA PRO A 581 -15.80 -34.73 -19.52
C PRO A 581 -14.63 -34.72 -20.53
N ASN A 582 -14.92 -34.74 -21.84
CA ASN A 582 -13.91 -34.84 -22.89
C ASN A 582 -13.66 -33.53 -23.65
N THR A 583 -14.31 -32.43 -23.28
CA THR A 583 -14.06 -31.13 -23.93
C THR A 583 -12.61 -30.72 -23.76
N ALA A 584 -11.93 -30.58 -24.90
CA ALA A 584 -10.53 -30.16 -24.95
C ALA A 584 -10.45 -28.66 -25.25
N ASP A 585 -9.41 -27.98 -24.73
CA ASP A 585 -9.08 -26.63 -25.16
C ASP A 585 -8.70 -26.56 -26.64
N THR A 586 -8.95 -25.43 -27.28
CA THR A 586 -8.62 -25.22 -28.71
C THR A 586 -7.16 -24.84 -28.93
N GLU A 587 -6.43 -24.39 -27.89
CA GLU A 587 -5.05 -24.01 -28.03
C GLU A 587 -4.13 -25.23 -28.22
N HIS A 588 -4.33 -26.26 -27.39
CA HIS A 588 -3.45 -27.42 -27.34
C HIS A 588 -4.19 -28.75 -27.36
N GLY A 589 -5.52 -28.77 -27.48
CA GLY A 589 -6.33 -30.00 -27.50
C GLY A 589 -6.30 -30.78 -26.17
N ARG A 590 -6.08 -30.12 -25.04
CA ARG A 590 -5.91 -30.75 -23.71
C ARG A 590 -7.25 -30.92 -23.02
N THR A 591 -7.57 -32.14 -22.61
CA THR A 591 -8.78 -32.47 -21.85
C THR A 591 -8.61 -32.32 -20.34
N PRO A 592 -9.71 -32.30 -19.54
CA PRO A 592 -9.63 -32.39 -18.08
C PRO A 592 -8.79 -33.58 -17.58
N LEU A 593 -8.92 -34.75 -18.24
CA LEU A 593 -8.14 -35.95 -17.88
C LEU A 593 -6.64 -35.75 -18.14
N TRP A 594 -6.31 -35.10 -19.28
CA TRP A 594 -4.93 -34.75 -19.62
C TRP A 594 -4.27 -33.89 -18.54
N TRP A 595 -4.96 -32.82 -18.11
CA TRP A 595 -4.43 -31.91 -17.07
C TRP A 595 -4.33 -32.56 -15.68
N ALA A 596 -5.35 -33.30 -15.29
CA ALA A 596 -5.31 -34.04 -14.03
C ALA A 596 -4.14 -35.04 -13.99
N SER A 597 -3.80 -35.66 -15.16
CA SER A 597 -2.66 -36.58 -15.29
C SER A 597 -1.31 -35.86 -15.22
N GLU A 598 -1.18 -34.70 -15.89
CA GLU A 598 0.02 -33.85 -15.86
C GLU A 598 0.33 -33.32 -14.45
N ARG A 599 -0.73 -32.90 -13.73
CA ARG A 599 -0.60 -32.32 -12.37
C ARG A 599 -0.57 -33.34 -11.24
N GLY A 600 -0.88 -34.59 -11.51
CA GLY A 600 -0.84 -35.64 -10.50
C GLY A 600 -2.08 -35.73 -9.59
N HIS A 601 -3.24 -35.27 -10.07
CA HIS A 601 -4.46 -35.23 -9.28
C HIS A 601 -5.21 -36.58 -9.24
N GLU A 602 -4.68 -37.57 -8.52
CA GLU A 602 -5.22 -38.95 -8.46
C GLU A 602 -6.72 -39.02 -8.14
N GLY A 603 -7.17 -38.22 -7.18
CA GLY A 603 -8.58 -38.21 -6.78
C GLY A 603 -9.52 -37.69 -7.88
N ILE A 604 -9.04 -36.81 -8.75
CA ILE A 604 -9.78 -36.31 -9.93
C ILE A 604 -9.76 -37.34 -11.04
N ILE A 605 -8.63 -37.96 -11.30
CA ILE A 605 -8.48 -39.05 -12.28
C ILE A 605 -9.47 -40.16 -11.98
N ARG A 606 -9.58 -40.60 -10.73
CA ARG A 606 -10.55 -41.64 -10.33
C ARG A 606 -11.97 -41.25 -10.70
N MET A 607 -12.41 -40.05 -10.33
CA MET A 607 -13.77 -39.56 -10.63
C MET A 607 -14.04 -39.44 -12.13
N LEU A 608 -13.05 -38.92 -12.89
CA LEU A 608 -13.17 -38.83 -14.35
C LEU A 608 -13.29 -40.22 -15.02
N LEU A 609 -12.44 -41.19 -14.58
CA LEU A 609 -12.46 -42.54 -15.12
C LEU A 609 -13.73 -43.33 -14.71
N GLU A 610 -14.43 -42.99 -13.63
CA GLU A 610 -15.72 -43.58 -13.27
C GLU A 610 -16.87 -43.14 -14.18
N ARG A 611 -16.70 -42.03 -14.95
CA ARG A 611 -17.72 -41.58 -15.91
C ARG A 611 -17.76 -42.46 -17.19
N GLU A 612 -18.95 -42.78 -17.62
CA GLU A 612 -19.13 -43.41 -18.92
C GLU A 612 -18.74 -42.45 -20.05
N GLY A 613 -18.19 -42.97 -21.13
CA GLY A 613 -17.82 -42.19 -22.31
C GLY A 613 -16.53 -41.39 -22.19
N ILE A 614 -15.76 -41.48 -21.07
CA ILE A 614 -14.43 -40.87 -20.99
C ILE A 614 -13.46 -41.51 -22.00
N ASN A 615 -12.74 -40.68 -22.75
CA ASN A 615 -11.68 -41.13 -23.64
C ASN A 615 -10.30 -40.96 -22.99
N PRO A 616 -9.68 -42.07 -22.53
CA PRO A 616 -8.40 -41.99 -21.84
C PRO A 616 -7.18 -41.80 -22.78
N ASN A 617 -7.39 -41.89 -24.11
CA ASN A 617 -6.34 -41.81 -25.10
C ASN A 617 -6.29 -40.47 -25.85
N THR A 618 -7.04 -39.46 -25.40
CA THR A 618 -7.02 -38.14 -26.05
C THR A 618 -5.61 -37.55 -25.94
N THR A 619 -5.06 -37.12 -27.05
CA THR A 619 -3.72 -36.52 -27.13
C THR A 619 -3.80 -34.99 -27.18
N ASP A 620 -2.79 -34.31 -26.65
CA ASP A 620 -2.59 -32.90 -27.00
C ASP A 620 -2.21 -32.76 -28.49
N THR A 621 -2.55 -31.60 -29.07
CA THR A 621 -2.28 -31.31 -30.50
C THR A 621 -0.85 -30.85 -30.75
N GLU A 622 -0.14 -30.44 -29.72
CA GLU A 622 1.21 -29.90 -29.81
C GLU A 622 2.27 -31.02 -29.93
N TYR A 623 2.16 -32.02 -29.07
CA TYR A 623 3.16 -33.10 -28.98
C TYR A 623 2.55 -34.52 -29.04
N GLY A 624 1.26 -34.64 -29.22
CA GLY A 624 0.57 -35.97 -29.32
C GLY A 624 0.61 -36.78 -28.02
N ARG A 625 0.76 -36.15 -26.86
CA ARG A 625 0.94 -36.78 -25.54
C ARG A 625 -0.41 -37.20 -24.95
N THR A 626 -0.54 -38.45 -24.56
CA THR A 626 -1.70 -38.99 -23.84
C THR A 626 -1.60 -38.74 -22.32
N PRO A 627 -2.75 -38.82 -21.58
CA PRO A 627 -2.75 -38.83 -20.13
C PRO A 627 -1.79 -39.87 -19.51
N LEU A 628 -1.71 -41.09 -20.09
CA LEU A 628 -0.80 -42.13 -19.62
C LEU A 628 0.66 -41.77 -19.86
N TRP A 629 0.97 -41.18 -21.02
CA TRP A 629 2.30 -40.70 -21.36
C TRP A 629 2.81 -39.66 -20.31
N LEU A 630 1.96 -38.68 -19.96
CA LEU A 630 2.27 -37.64 -18.97
C LEU A 630 2.49 -38.22 -17.56
N ALA A 631 1.56 -39.08 -17.13
CA ALA A 631 1.66 -39.69 -15.82
C ALA A 631 2.93 -40.54 -15.68
N ALA A 632 3.34 -41.21 -16.78
CA ALA A 632 4.58 -41.99 -16.82
C ALA A 632 5.83 -41.10 -16.81
N GLU A 633 5.84 -40.01 -17.57
CA GLU A 633 6.95 -39.04 -17.59
C GLU A 633 7.13 -38.33 -16.25
N ARG A 634 6.01 -37.93 -15.60
CA ARG A 634 6.01 -37.22 -14.31
C ARG A 634 6.21 -38.11 -13.10
N GLY A 635 6.03 -39.40 -13.23
CA GLY A 635 6.21 -40.36 -12.13
C GLY A 635 4.97 -40.57 -11.26
N HIS A 636 3.79 -40.31 -11.77
CA HIS A 636 2.53 -40.48 -11.04
C HIS A 636 2.04 -41.95 -11.09
N GLU A 637 2.65 -42.82 -10.27
CA GLU A 637 2.40 -44.27 -10.28
C GLU A 637 0.91 -44.62 -10.05
N GLY A 638 0.24 -43.94 -9.08
CA GLY A 638 -1.18 -44.20 -8.81
C GLY A 638 -2.08 -43.91 -10.02
N ILE A 639 -1.75 -42.85 -10.79
CA ILE A 639 -2.47 -42.49 -12.00
C ILE A 639 -2.21 -43.52 -13.13
N VAL A 640 -0.97 -43.92 -13.33
CA VAL A 640 -0.60 -44.93 -14.31
C VAL A 640 -1.38 -46.22 -14.04
N ARG A 641 -1.46 -46.64 -12.78
CA ARG A 641 -2.24 -47.86 -12.37
C ARG A 641 -3.72 -47.72 -12.75
N MET A 642 -4.34 -46.60 -12.36
CA MET A 642 -5.76 -46.36 -12.66
C MET A 642 -6.06 -46.31 -14.17
N LEU A 643 -5.18 -45.70 -14.95
CA LEU A 643 -5.31 -45.63 -16.42
C LEU A 643 -5.14 -47.01 -17.07
N LEU A 644 -4.17 -47.84 -16.62
CA LEU A 644 -3.94 -49.20 -17.15
C LEU A 644 -5.04 -50.18 -16.81
N GLU A 645 -5.84 -49.92 -15.77
CA GLU A 645 -7.03 -50.77 -15.41
C GLU A 645 -8.22 -50.49 -16.35
N ARG A 646 -8.20 -49.42 -17.15
CA ARG A 646 -9.28 -49.10 -18.10
C ARG A 646 -9.17 -49.92 -19.37
N GLU A 647 -10.32 -50.47 -19.81
CA GLU A 647 -10.42 -51.11 -21.13
C GLU A 647 -10.16 -50.07 -22.24
N GLY A 648 -9.47 -50.47 -23.30
CA GLY A 648 -9.20 -49.63 -24.47
C GLY A 648 -8.07 -48.64 -24.30
N ILE A 649 -7.33 -48.62 -23.15
CA ILE A 649 -6.12 -47.82 -23.01
C ILE A 649 -5.04 -48.27 -24.00
N ASN A 650 -4.37 -47.31 -24.67
CA ASN A 650 -3.22 -47.59 -25.51
C ASN A 650 -1.91 -47.30 -24.74
N PRO A 651 -1.23 -48.32 -24.21
CA PRO A 651 -0.02 -48.13 -23.43
C PRO A 651 1.24 -47.85 -24.28
N ASN A 652 1.10 -47.96 -25.62
CA ASN A 652 2.19 -47.77 -26.58
C ASN A 652 2.08 -46.44 -27.36
N ALA A 653 1.15 -45.53 -26.95
CA ALA A 653 1.00 -44.26 -27.60
C ALA A 653 2.31 -43.46 -27.55
N VAL A 654 2.77 -42.97 -28.69
CA VAL A 654 4.01 -42.20 -28.80
C VAL A 654 3.73 -40.72 -28.93
N ASP A 655 4.64 -39.86 -28.37
CA ASP A 655 4.62 -38.45 -28.70
C ASP A 655 5.00 -38.21 -30.18
N THR A 656 4.52 -37.12 -30.75
CA THR A 656 4.78 -36.75 -32.14
C THR A 656 6.15 -36.11 -32.37
N GLU A 657 6.80 -35.63 -31.34
CA GLU A 657 8.08 -34.91 -31.41
C GLU A 657 9.24 -35.91 -31.55
N TYR A 658 9.25 -36.91 -30.67
CA TYR A 658 10.38 -37.86 -30.62
C TYR A 658 9.96 -39.34 -30.74
N GLY A 659 8.69 -39.63 -30.89
CA GLY A 659 8.20 -41.00 -30.99
C GLY A 659 8.39 -41.84 -29.72
N ARG A 660 8.40 -41.23 -28.56
CA ARG A 660 8.69 -41.87 -27.27
C ARG A 660 7.42 -42.35 -26.59
N THR A 661 7.44 -43.57 -26.09
CA THR A 661 6.33 -44.20 -25.37
C THR A 661 6.34 -43.83 -23.88
N PRO A 662 5.22 -44.08 -23.13
CA PRO A 662 5.19 -44.01 -21.67
C PRO A 662 6.30 -44.83 -21.02
N LEU A 663 6.57 -46.06 -21.52
CA LEU A 663 7.65 -46.92 -21.02
C LEU A 663 9.03 -46.31 -21.24
N TRP A 664 9.25 -45.67 -22.40
CA TRP A 664 10.51 -45.00 -22.70
C TRP A 664 10.83 -43.91 -21.68
N TRP A 665 9.83 -43.05 -21.36
CA TRP A 665 10.02 -41.97 -20.40
C TRP A 665 10.14 -42.47 -18.97
N ALA A 666 9.33 -43.43 -18.54
CA ALA A 666 9.46 -44.03 -17.22
C ALA A 666 10.86 -44.63 -17.00
N ALA A 667 11.42 -45.28 -18.04
CA ALA A 667 12.76 -45.86 -18.00
C ALA A 667 13.85 -44.77 -17.96
N GLU A 668 13.73 -43.71 -18.76
CA GLU A 668 14.67 -42.57 -18.79
C GLU A 668 14.68 -41.82 -17.46
N ARG A 669 13.51 -41.56 -16.87
CA ARG A 669 13.34 -40.81 -15.61
C ARG A 669 13.64 -41.66 -14.38
N GLY A 670 13.54 -42.98 -14.48
CA GLY A 670 13.85 -43.88 -13.36
C GLY A 670 12.65 -44.20 -12.48
N HIS A 671 11.45 -44.24 -13.03
CA HIS A 671 10.21 -44.54 -12.30
C HIS A 671 9.96 -46.05 -12.22
N GLU A 672 10.65 -46.79 -11.33
CA GLU A 672 10.62 -48.24 -11.24
C GLU A 672 9.21 -48.82 -11.10
N GLY A 673 8.38 -48.27 -10.22
CA GLY A 673 6.99 -48.71 -10.03
C GLY A 673 6.18 -48.61 -11.32
N ILE A 674 6.39 -47.56 -12.11
CA ILE A 674 5.70 -47.39 -13.40
C ILE A 674 6.19 -48.36 -14.45
N VAL A 675 7.50 -48.56 -14.58
CA VAL A 675 8.08 -49.53 -15.51
C VAL A 675 7.52 -50.93 -15.19
N LYS A 676 7.46 -51.32 -13.92
CA LYS A 676 6.87 -52.58 -13.49
C LYS A 676 5.41 -52.72 -13.92
N LEU A 677 4.56 -51.71 -13.63
CA LEU A 677 3.16 -51.70 -14.01
C LEU A 677 2.95 -51.81 -15.53
N LEU A 678 3.76 -51.11 -16.31
CA LEU A 678 3.70 -51.15 -17.77
C LEU A 678 4.11 -52.54 -18.30
N LEU A 679 5.19 -53.13 -17.74
CA LEU A 679 5.70 -54.45 -18.16
C LEU A 679 4.78 -55.62 -17.71
N GLU A 680 3.90 -55.45 -16.72
CA GLU A 680 2.89 -56.45 -16.36
C GLU A 680 1.81 -56.66 -17.43
N ARG A 681 1.66 -55.73 -18.37
CA ARG A 681 0.68 -55.84 -19.48
C ARG A 681 1.26 -56.64 -20.63
N GLU A 682 0.43 -57.48 -21.21
CA GLU A 682 0.82 -58.32 -22.37
C GLU A 682 0.96 -57.53 -23.65
N ASP A 683 0.15 -56.43 -23.81
CA ASP A 683 0.11 -55.60 -25.02
C ASP A 683 1.21 -54.52 -25.08
N ILE A 684 2.10 -54.44 -24.11
CA ILE A 684 3.21 -53.50 -24.14
C ILE A 684 4.29 -53.86 -25.16
N ASN A 685 4.76 -52.90 -25.96
CA ASN A 685 5.92 -53.11 -26.80
C ASN A 685 7.17 -52.50 -26.14
N PRO A 686 8.06 -53.32 -25.58
CA PRO A 686 9.23 -52.81 -24.86
C PRO A 686 10.36 -52.32 -25.76
N ASN A 687 10.26 -52.51 -27.07
CA ASN A 687 11.31 -52.19 -28.04
C ASN A 687 11.03 -50.94 -28.88
N THR A 688 9.93 -50.21 -28.63
CA THR A 688 9.63 -48.98 -29.38
C THR A 688 10.74 -47.97 -29.16
N ALA A 689 11.42 -47.64 -30.23
CA ALA A 689 12.56 -46.71 -30.23
C ALA A 689 12.09 -45.28 -30.53
N ASP A 690 12.81 -44.28 -29.99
CA ASP A 690 12.60 -42.90 -30.34
C ASP A 690 12.97 -42.62 -31.81
N THR A 691 12.28 -41.69 -32.45
CA THR A 691 12.51 -41.30 -33.83
C THR A 691 13.73 -40.43 -34.04
N GLU A 692 14.26 -39.80 -32.96
CA GLU A 692 15.41 -38.88 -33.03
C GLU A 692 16.74 -39.67 -33.20
N CYS A 693 16.89 -40.69 -32.37
CA CYS A 693 18.16 -41.45 -32.27
C CYS A 693 17.97 -42.97 -32.35
N GLY A 694 16.75 -43.48 -32.50
CA GLY A 694 16.47 -44.92 -32.50
C GLY A 694 16.73 -45.62 -31.13
N ARG A 695 16.60 -44.91 -30.04
CA ARG A 695 16.88 -45.43 -28.70
C ARG A 695 15.66 -46.10 -28.08
N THR A 696 15.81 -47.32 -27.65
CA THR A 696 14.77 -48.07 -26.94
C THR A 696 14.70 -47.70 -25.46
N PRO A 697 13.64 -48.04 -24.72
CA PRO A 697 13.58 -47.92 -23.26
C PRO A 697 14.81 -48.57 -22.55
N LEU A 698 15.24 -49.72 -23.00
CA LEU A 698 16.45 -50.41 -22.45
C LEU A 698 17.72 -49.58 -22.69
N TRP A 699 17.85 -49.03 -23.88
CA TRP A 699 18.96 -48.15 -24.22
C TRP A 699 18.99 -46.91 -23.34
N SER A 700 17.82 -46.29 -23.13
CA SER A 700 17.68 -45.08 -22.29
C SER A 700 17.98 -45.37 -20.80
N ALA A 701 17.43 -46.45 -20.26
CA ALA A 701 17.73 -46.90 -18.90
C ALA A 701 19.22 -47.15 -18.68
N THR A 702 19.87 -47.86 -19.63
CA THR A 702 21.29 -48.13 -19.59
C THR A 702 22.12 -46.86 -19.66
N GLY A 703 21.79 -45.91 -20.57
CA GLY A 703 22.51 -44.65 -20.73
C GLY A 703 22.48 -43.76 -19.49
N ARG A 704 21.48 -43.92 -18.67
CA ARG A 704 21.31 -43.25 -17.35
C ARG A 704 21.85 -44.02 -16.15
N GLY A 705 22.36 -45.25 -16.38
CA GLY A 705 22.89 -46.09 -15.28
C GLY A 705 21.81 -46.64 -14.34
N ARG A 706 20.60 -46.88 -14.81
CA ARG A 706 19.43 -47.32 -14.01
C ARG A 706 19.39 -48.85 -13.86
N GLU A 707 20.19 -49.46 -12.97
CA GLU A 707 20.30 -50.88 -12.82
C GLU A 707 18.98 -51.62 -12.60
N GLY A 708 18.13 -51.08 -11.69
CA GLY A 708 16.80 -51.68 -11.42
C GLY A 708 15.91 -51.73 -12.65
N MET A 709 15.92 -50.65 -13.45
CA MET A 709 15.19 -50.59 -14.74
C MET A 709 15.72 -51.58 -15.76
N VAL A 710 17.03 -51.63 -15.93
CA VAL A 710 17.69 -52.55 -16.87
C VAL A 710 17.32 -53.96 -16.53
N ARG A 711 17.34 -54.35 -15.23
CA ARG A 711 16.95 -55.68 -14.74
C ARG A 711 15.51 -56.01 -15.13
N MET A 712 14.54 -55.11 -14.79
CA MET A 712 13.13 -55.36 -15.09
C MET A 712 12.86 -55.46 -16.57
N LEU A 713 13.50 -54.62 -17.38
CA LEU A 713 13.35 -54.68 -18.84
C LEU A 713 13.93 -55.97 -19.43
N LEU A 714 15.08 -56.44 -18.96
CA LEU A 714 15.71 -57.72 -19.42
C LEU A 714 14.93 -58.96 -19.02
N GLU A 715 14.13 -58.92 -17.96
CA GLU A 715 13.26 -60.03 -17.52
C GLU A 715 12.04 -60.18 -18.44
N ARG A 716 11.69 -59.14 -19.25
CA ARG A 716 10.54 -59.20 -20.14
C ARG A 716 10.85 -60.04 -21.39
N GLU A 717 9.93 -60.96 -21.72
CA GLU A 717 10.03 -61.74 -22.96
C GLU A 717 9.91 -60.78 -24.19
N GLY A 718 10.66 -61.08 -25.25
CA GLY A 718 10.65 -60.30 -26.49
C GLY A 718 11.46 -59.01 -26.44
N ILE A 719 12.16 -58.69 -25.33
CA ILE A 719 13.10 -57.55 -25.32
C ILE A 719 14.26 -57.77 -26.25
N ASN A 720 14.64 -56.76 -27.05
CA ASN A 720 15.83 -56.76 -27.87
C ASN A 720 17.01 -56.07 -27.16
N PRO A 721 17.97 -56.82 -26.58
CA PRO A 721 19.07 -56.24 -25.83
C PRO A 721 20.17 -55.65 -26.73
N ASN A 722 20.10 -55.92 -28.01
CA ASN A 722 21.08 -55.46 -29.03
C ASN A 722 20.60 -54.27 -29.85
N ALA A 723 19.43 -53.67 -29.52
CA ALA A 723 18.91 -52.53 -30.22
C ALA A 723 19.89 -51.35 -30.17
N ALA A 724 20.45 -51.01 -31.31
CA ALA A 724 21.46 -49.97 -31.45
C ALA A 724 20.81 -48.61 -31.82
N ASP A 725 21.41 -47.52 -31.35
CA ASP A 725 20.97 -46.17 -31.76
C ASP A 725 21.28 -45.97 -33.28
N THR A 726 20.40 -45.24 -33.96
CA THR A 726 20.49 -45.01 -35.40
C THR A 726 21.56 -43.99 -35.80
N LYS A 727 22.05 -43.15 -34.88
CA LYS A 727 23.07 -42.11 -35.15
C LYS A 727 24.49 -42.69 -35.18
N CYS A 728 24.75 -43.62 -34.28
CA CYS A 728 26.11 -44.14 -34.10
C CYS A 728 26.19 -45.66 -33.98
N GLY A 729 25.08 -46.40 -34.09
CA GLY A 729 25.07 -47.85 -34.01
C GLY A 729 25.40 -48.38 -32.60
N ARG A 730 25.21 -47.62 -31.54
CA ARG A 730 25.62 -47.97 -30.18
C ARG A 730 24.54 -48.75 -29.46
N THR A 731 24.89 -49.92 -28.97
CA THR A 731 23.98 -50.80 -28.20
C THR A 731 23.95 -50.39 -26.72
N PRO A 732 22.95 -50.88 -25.93
CA PRO A 732 22.99 -50.76 -24.46
C PRO A 732 24.32 -51.24 -23.87
N LEU A 733 24.83 -52.38 -24.31
CA LEU A 733 26.10 -52.93 -23.82
C LEU A 733 27.29 -52.03 -24.13
N TRP A 734 27.29 -51.43 -25.34
CA TRP A 734 28.32 -50.46 -25.73
C TRP A 734 28.36 -49.25 -24.78
N TRP A 735 27.18 -48.68 -24.46
CA TRP A 735 27.06 -47.56 -23.56
C TRP A 735 27.43 -47.90 -22.11
N ALA A 736 26.97 -49.06 -21.60
CA ALA A 736 27.34 -49.51 -20.30
C ALA A 736 28.86 -49.69 -20.15
N ALA A 737 29.51 -50.25 -21.15
CA ALA A 737 30.95 -50.41 -21.19
C ALA A 737 31.73 -49.09 -21.28
N GLU A 738 31.26 -48.13 -22.11
CA GLU A 738 31.87 -46.80 -22.22
C GLU A 738 31.75 -45.97 -20.94
N ARG A 739 30.64 -46.09 -20.25
CA ARG A 739 30.34 -45.37 -19.01
C ARG A 739 30.86 -46.03 -17.74
N GLY A 740 31.28 -47.29 -17.78
CA GLY A 740 31.80 -48.03 -16.64
C GLY A 740 30.71 -48.61 -15.73
N TYR A 741 29.52 -48.88 -16.28
CA TYR A 741 28.39 -49.42 -15.49
C TYR A 741 28.52 -50.94 -15.36
N GLU A 742 29.39 -51.41 -14.47
CA GLU A 742 29.79 -52.83 -14.34
C GLU A 742 28.59 -53.75 -14.04
N GLU A 743 27.70 -53.40 -13.11
CA GLU A 743 26.52 -54.23 -12.79
C GLU A 743 25.54 -54.30 -13.97
N ILE A 744 25.39 -53.22 -14.76
CA ILE A 744 24.58 -53.22 -16.00
C ILE A 744 25.20 -54.09 -17.05
N VAL A 745 26.50 -54.02 -17.26
CA VAL A 745 27.25 -54.94 -18.18
C VAL A 745 27.03 -56.40 -17.76
N LYS A 746 27.12 -56.69 -16.46
CA LYS A 746 26.89 -58.04 -15.92
C LYS A 746 25.46 -58.53 -16.20
N LEU A 747 24.42 -57.64 -15.93
CA LEU A 747 23.03 -57.98 -16.21
C LEU A 747 22.79 -58.26 -17.71
N LEU A 748 23.34 -57.42 -18.60
CA LEU A 748 23.24 -57.63 -20.07
C LEU A 748 23.90 -58.92 -20.51
N LEU A 749 25.13 -59.27 -20.03
CA LEU A 749 25.89 -60.46 -20.39
C LEU A 749 25.30 -61.78 -19.81
N GLN A 750 24.36 -61.71 -18.84
CA GLN A 750 23.60 -62.88 -18.38
C GLN A 750 22.62 -63.44 -19.44
N ARG A 751 22.29 -62.60 -20.42
CA ARG A 751 21.40 -63.05 -21.52
C ARG A 751 22.18 -63.78 -22.61
N GLU A 752 21.64 -64.87 -23.11
CA GLU A 752 22.27 -65.65 -24.18
C GLU A 752 22.20 -64.95 -25.55
N ASP A 753 21.19 -64.11 -25.76
CA ASP A 753 20.92 -63.43 -27.03
C ASP A 753 21.67 -62.08 -27.17
N ILE A 754 22.53 -61.70 -26.19
CA ILE A 754 23.37 -60.52 -26.27
C ILE A 754 24.59 -60.77 -27.24
N ASP A 755 24.82 -59.80 -28.12
CA ASP A 755 26.02 -59.81 -28.94
C ASP A 755 27.05 -58.77 -28.40
N PRO A 756 28.16 -59.27 -27.80
CA PRO A 756 29.18 -58.41 -27.19
C PRO A 756 30.06 -57.68 -28.21
N ASN A 757 29.95 -58.02 -29.53
CA ASN A 757 30.82 -57.52 -30.58
C ASN A 757 30.23 -56.40 -31.42
N ILE A 758 28.99 -56.00 -31.16
CA ILE A 758 28.38 -54.92 -31.91
C ILE A 758 29.16 -53.61 -31.64
N ALA A 759 29.80 -53.12 -32.68
CA ALA A 759 30.61 -51.92 -32.65
C ALA A 759 29.80 -50.68 -33.09
N ASP A 760 30.24 -49.47 -32.66
CA ASP A 760 29.67 -48.23 -33.20
C ASP A 760 29.98 -48.08 -34.71
N THR A 761 29.01 -47.50 -35.44
CA THR A 761 29.13 -47.30 -36.89
C THR A 761 30.10 -46.20 -37.30
N LYS A 762 30.61 -45.41 -36.34
CA LYS A 762 31.47 -44.26 -36.63
C LYS A 762 32.97 -44.65 -36.71
N TYR A 763 33.38 -45.52 -35.77
CA TYR A 763 34.77 -45.91 -35.62
C TYR A 763 35.00 -47.40 -35.43
N ASP A 764 33.95 -48.23 -35.58
CA ASP A 764 33.96 -49.67 -35.33
C ASP A 764 34.47 -50.09 -33.93
N ARG A 765 34.21 -49.24 -32.93
CA ARG A 765 34.63 -49.53 -31.54
C ARG A 765 33.63 -50.39 -30.84
N THR A 766 34.06 -51.49 -30.31
CA THR A 766 33.27 -52.48 -29.56
C THR A 766 33.15 -52.10 -28.09
N PRO A 767 32.21 -52.68 -27.30
CA PRO A 767 32.16 -52.52 -25.86
C PRO A 767 33.51 -52.85 -25.19
N LEU A 768 34.20 -53.90 -25.62
CA LEU A 768 35.54 -54.28 -25.10
C LEU A 768 36.58 -53.21 -25.40
N TRP A 769 36.54 -52.61 -26.58
CA TRP A 769 37.43 -51.51 -26.96
C TRP A 769 37.33 -50.34 -25.97
N TRP A 770 36.10 -49.94 -25.65
CA TRP A 770 35.84 -48.80 -24.74
C TRP A 770 36.21 -49.15 -23.29
N ALA A 771 35.85 -50.33 -22.81
CA ALA A 771 36.23 -50.77 -21.47
C ALA A 771 37.76 -50.78 -21.28
N ALA A 772 38.52 -51.25 -22.32
CA ALA A 772 39.96 -51.24 -22.31
C ALA A 772 40.57 -49.85 -22.38
N GLU A 773 40.04 -48.98 -23.23
CA GLU A 773 40.45 -47.56 -23.34
C GLU A 773 40.25 -46.79 -22.05
N ARG A 774 39.12 -46.99 -21.36
CA ARG A 774 38.75 -46.32 -20.13
C ARG A 774 39.33 -46.90 -18.86
N GLY A 775 39.91 -48.14 -18.93
CA GLY A 775 40.54 -48.78 -17.78
C GLY A 775 39.54 -49.51 -16.85
N TYR A 776 38.37 -49.91 -17.39
CA TYR A 776 37.38 -50.64 -16.56
C TYR A 776 37.67 -52.15 -16.49
N GLU A 777 38.57 -52.54 -15.59
CA GLU A 777 39.06 -53.91 -15.41
C GLU A 777 37.93 -54.93 -15.19
N GLY A 778 36.97 -54.62 -14.30
CA GLY A 778 35.82 -55.48 -14.04
C GLY A 778 35.01 -55.78 -15.29
N ILE A 779 34.77 -54.73 -16.11
CA ILE A 779 34.01 -54.86 -17.36
C ILE A 779 34.80 -55.67 -18.42
N VAL A 780 36.08 -55.42 -18.56
CA VAL A 780 36.96 -56.23 -19.45
C VAL A 780 36.92 -57.67 -19.06
N LYS A 781 37.01 -57.99 -17.76
CA LYS A 781 36.95 -59.36 -17.25
C LYS A 781 35.60 -60.04 -17.56
N LEU A 782 34.50 -59.33 -17.34
CA LEU A 782 33.16 -59.82 -17.65
C LEU A 782 32.96 -60.10 -19.14
N LEU A 783 33.43 -59.22 -20.01
CA LEU A 783 33.34 -59.38 -21.46
C LEU A 783 34.21 -60.57 -21.93
N LEU A 784 35.44 -60.71 -21.41
CA LEU A 784 36.35 -61.82 -21.81
C LEU A 784 35.96 -63.19 -21.27
N GLN A 785 35.14 -63.25 -20.18
CA GLN A 785 34.54 -64.49 -19.69
C GLN A 785 33.56 -65.11 -20.68
N ARG A 786 33.01 -64.31 -21.58
CA ARG A 786 32.19 -64.84 -22.70
C ARG A 786 33.10 -65.33 -23.81
N GLY A 787 32.87 -66.56 -24.28
CA GLY A 787 33.66 -67.18 -25.35
C GLY A 787 33.46 -66.55 -26.72
N ASP A 788 32.36 -65.86 -26.90
CA ASP A 788 31.97 -65.22 -28.20
C ASP A 788 32.48 -63.76 -28.33
N THR A 789 33.13 -63.20 -27.31
CA THR A 789 33.72 -61.84 -27.40
C THR A 789 35.02 -61.85 -28.22
N ASN A 790 35.03 -61.07 -29.27
CA ASN A 790 36.22 -60.88 -30.14
C ASN A 790 37.16 -59.82 -29.53
N PRO A 791 38.36 -60.23 -29.06
CA PRO A 791 39.29 -59.27 -28.45
C PRO A 791 40.14 -58.50 -29.45
N ASN A 792 40.01 -58.77 -30.77
CA ASN A 792 40.90 -58.26 -31.80
C ASN A 792 40.25 -57.17 -32.72
N THR A 793 39.00 -56.78 -32.47
CA THR A 793 38.35 -55.77 -33.29
C THR A 793 39.08 -54.44 -33.15
N ALA A 794 39.65 -53.95 -34.23
CA ALA A 794 40.36 -52.67 -34.29
C ALA A 794 39.45 -51.57 -34.72
N ASP A 795 39.62 -50.37 -34.16
CA ASP A 795 38.88 -49.18 -34.64
C ASP A 795 39.34 -48.81 -36.06
N THR A 796 38.44 -48.24 -36.83
CA THR A 796 38.67 -47.79 -38.22
C THR A 796 39.43 -46.46 -38.29
N LEU A 797 39.54 -45.71 -37.21
CA LEU A 797 40.21 -44.41 -37.23
C LEU A 797 41.73 -44.53 -37.15
N TYR A 798 42.23 -45.40 -36.26
CA TYR A 798 43.66 -45.57 -36.03
C TYR A 798 44.11 -47.03 -36.08
N GLY A 799 43.21 -47.99 -36.31
CA GLY A 799 43.49 -49.40 -36.29
C GLY A 799 43.83 -49.96 -34.90
N LEU A 800 43.34 -49.30 -33.84
CA LEU A 800 43.69 -49.66 -32.47
C LEU A 800 42.76 -50.75 -31.94
N THR A 801 43.36 -51.85 -31.52
CA THR A 801 42.66 -52.95 -30.83
C THR A 801 42.48 -52.65 -29.36
N PRO A 802 41.58 -53.34 -28.64
CA PRO A 802 41.47 -53.22 -27.17
C PRO A 802 42.81 -53.36 -26.45
N LEU A 803 43.66 -54.28 -26.89
CA LEU A 803 44.98 -54.46 -26.33
C LEU A 803 45.86 -53.23 -26.54
N TRP A 804 45.82 -52.68 -27.73
CA TRP A 804 46.58 -51.47 -28.07
C TRP A 804 46.18 -50.29 -27.21
N CYS A 805 44.85 -50.08 -27.00
CA CYS A 805 44.32 -49.05 -26.10
C CYS A 805 44.75 -49.23 -24.67
N ALA A 806 44.67 -50.44 -24.14
CA ALA A 806 45.10 -50.74 -22.77
C ALA A 806 46.60 -50.49 -22.55
N VAL A 807 47.45 -50.83 -23.52
CA VAL A 807 48.90 -50.55 -23.49
C VAL A 807 49.17 -49.06 -23.54
N GLN A 808 48.54 -48.33 -24.47
CA GLN A 808 48.72 -46.92 -24.63
C GLN A 808 48.29 -46.14 -23.37
N ARG A 809 47.23 -46.58 -22.73
CA ARG A 809 46.68 -45.99 -21.50
C ARG A 809 47.36 -46.50 -20.22
N ARG A 810 48.28 -47.48 -20.35
CA ARG A 810 49.00 -48.09 -19.24
C ARG A 810 48.11 -48.83 -18.23
N HIS A 811 47.04 -49.46 -18.71
CA HIS A 811 46.15 -50.28 -17.89
C HIS A 811 46.71 -51.71 -17.71
N GLU A 812 47.72 -51.89 -16.85
CA GLU A 812 48.52 -53.12 -16.73
C GLU A 812 47.65 -54.35 -16.47
N GLU A 813 46.64 -54.32 -15.60
CA GLU A 813 45.81 -55.47 -15.32
C GLU A 813 44.94 -55.85 -16.51
N ILE A 814 44.46 -54.88 -17.26
CA ILE A 814 43.70 -55.11 -18.52
C ILE A 814 44.61 -55.74 -19.58
N VAL A 815 45.86 -55.31 -19.72
CA VAL A 815 46.83 -55.92 -20.60
C VAL A 815 47.07 -57.38 -20.26
N LYS A 816 47.20 -57.74 -18.95
CA LYS A 816 47.32 -59.13 -18.47
C LYS A 816 46.08 -59.94 -18.87
N LEU A 817 44.89 -59.43 -18.58
CA LEU A 817 43.64 -60.11 -18.86
C LEU A 817 43.46 -60.39 -20.35
N LEU A 818 43.85 -59.47 -21.21
CA LEU A 818 43.80 -59.64 -22.68
C LEU A 818 44.86 -60.65 -23.17
N LEU A 819 46.07 -60.70 -22.61
CA LEU A 819 47.12 -61.62 -22.92
C LEU A 819 46.89 -63.05 -22.48
N GLU A 820 45.97 -63.27 -21.50
CA GLU A 820 45.55 -64.60 -21.06
C GLU A 820 44.66 -65.32 -22.12
N ARG A 821 44.17 -64.57 -23.12
CA ARG A 821 43.37 -65.18 -24.19
C ARG A 821 44.25 -65.81 -25.24
N GLU A 822 43.95 -67.06 -25.64
CA GLU A 822 44.74 -67.78 -26.74
C GLU A 822 44.51 -67.18 -28.14
N ASP A 823 43.42 -66.50 -28.36
CA ASP A 823 43.00 -65.89 -29.63
C ASP A 823 43.46 -64.49 -29.85
N ILE A 824 44.24 -63.88 -28.96
CA ILE A 824 44.72 -62.51 -29.02
C ILE A 824 45.76 -62.34 -30.13
N LYS A 825 45.64 -61.31 -30.96
CA LYS A 825 46.58 -60.96 -32.03
C LYS A 825 47.52 -59.84 -31.51
N LEU A 826 48.77 -60.13 -31.38
CA LEU A 826 49.83 -59.28 -30.91
C LEU A 826 50.48 -58.41 -32.00
N ASP A 827 50.29 -58.81 -33.25
CA ASP A 827 50.95 -58.23 -34.46
C ASP A 827 50.05 -57.19 -35.19
N THR A 828 48.88 -56.85 -34.62
CA THR A 828 47.99 -55.84 -35.24
C THR A 828 48.63 -54.45 -35.08
N ALA A 829 49.17 -53.93 -36.21
CA ALA A 829 49.76 -52.59 -36.19
C ALA A 829 48.69 -51.47 -36.35
N ASP A 830 48.91 -50.32 -35.70
CA ASP A 830 48.08 -49.13 -35.89
C ASP A 830 48.27 -48.62 -37.36
N THR A 831 47.22 -47.96 -37.86
CA THR A 831 47.17 -47.45 -39.21
C THR A 831 47.97 -46.16 -39.43
N GLN A 832 48.36 -45.45 -38.33
CA GLN A 832 48.97 -44.17 -38.37
C GLN A 832 50.52 -44.28 -38.42
N TYR A 833 51.10 -45.15 -37.63
CA TYR A 833 52.56 -45.28 -37.49
C TYR A 833 53.06 -46.69 -37.74
N GLY A 834 52.16 -47.66 -37.98
CA GLY A 834 52.53 -49.09 -38.18
C GLY A 834 53.14 -49.73 -36.90
N GLN A 835 52.82 -49.23 -35.73
CA GLN A 835 53.36 -49.72 -34.46
C GLN A 835 52.46 -50.83 -33.92
N THR A 836 53.00 -51.87 -33.32
CA THR A 836 52.28 -52.92 -32.58
C THR A 836 52.12 -52.60 -31.14
N PRO A 837 51.13 -53.18 -30.45
CA PRO A 837 50.83 -52.90 -29.02
C PRO A 837 51.96 -53.21 -28.06
N LEU A 838 52.84 -54.16 -28.40
CA LEU A 838 53.93 -54.68 -27.57
C LEU A 838 55.27 -54.47 -28.20
#